data_5cb9381ba9be1a70d40dd71ccfc7b2bc
#
_entry.id   5cb9381ba9be1a70d40dd71ccfc7b2bc
#
_cell.length_a   1.000
_cell.length_b   1.000
_cell.length_c   1.000
_cell.angle_alpha   90.00
_cell.angle_beta   90.00
_cell.angle_gamma   90.00
#
_symmetry.space_group_name_H-M   'P 1'
#
loop_
_entity.id
_entity.type
_entity.pdbx_description
1 polymer ?
#
loop_
_entity_poly.entity_id
_entity_poly.type
_entity_poly.pdbx_seq_one_letter_code
_entity_poly.pdbx_strand_id
1 'polypeptide(L)'
;MRIEPIGLLLLILVALVARGAEAPGQCVITIGGKALAPETHAIVIPAKPTPQEEHAAKDLADHIERLTGKRLAVVPEQKLGERTPIAVGKCLEVHQRLGVKIDLEALGAEGIRLLTKGPALILAGNKRGVLYAVYTFLEDYCNCRWFTPECTVLPKKGTFEVEDLDVTYIPPLEYRSTDYPCSRDADWAVRNKINGTQTRLDEPRGGKVAYYKFVHTFNSILNPASEFAKHPDYFSMVKGKRVGGRTQLCLTNPAVVEIAKRVVRRWIKEAPWATIYSVSQNDWGNYCQCPNCSALAAKEGSQAGPLIHFVNAIARDIARDHPDKIISTLAYQWSRTPPRSVRPEPNVCVRLCTIECDFAHPLETSTHPQNRKFVQDIKGWNRLCNRLYIWDYIIDYRHSVMPWPNLYVLKPNIQFFIRNGVKGLYEEACYFTKGSEFAELRTWIIAKTMWNPDYDTDKAIDEFLAGYYGPAAPFIRRYINLMHKPVLDDPNLYIHIWTGPDAPYLSEENIRAAVELFDQAEKAVAKDPVVLHRVQVARLPIMYVQIARSERLYREAPDALVEMRPEAIDALVDKFEKVARREGLTMIREHRASGDLDVWLRSVRGPGKKIPIVRLESPKLKLAILPTVGGRIWRLVHKPSGHDILKRYRTKNDGEVPTEGGYEEYSQTAYRSPGWNEPYRITARTENSIALEANLKNGLRLTRKTTLDPKAARLAIETTITNPTKQPQTACIRVHPSYDVPDLKRAFVRIKRKDGSWEARSLAADAEREAEDWLEGDDLPAGEWQLDTGTGLLVVSRFKESQVSRCLLNRDGKEGRVNLELYSRQARLAPGQSLELTHEIEITKPTKAK
;
A
#
# COMPACT_ATOMS: atom_id res chain seq x y z
N MET A 1 42.56 -16.44 45.19
CA MET A 1 41.31 -16.04 45.85
C MET A 1 40.23 -16.12 44.82
N ARG A 2 39.43 -17.20 44.87
CA ARG A 2 38.32 -17.45 43.92
C ARG A 2 37.14 -16.58 44.33
N ILE A 3 36.51 -15.88 43.37
CA ILE A 3 35.19 -15.27 43.52
C ILE A 3 34.31 -15.90 42.45
N GLU A 4 33.28 -16.64 42.88
CA GLU A 4 32.25 -17.25 42.07
C GLU A 4 31.24 -16.19 41.61
N PRO A 5 30.60 -16.35 40.41
CA PRO A 5 29.52 -15.49 40.03
C PRO A 5 28.17 -16.02 40.56
N ILE A 6 27.47 -15.19 41.28
CA ILE A 6 26.09 -15.40 41.72
C ILE A 6 25.18 -15.28 40.50
N GLY A 7 24.57 -16.38 40.11
CA GLY A 7 23.56 -16.44 39.07
C GLY A 7 22.27 -15.79 39.54
N LEU A 8 21.87 -14.72 38.87
CA LEU A 8 20.53 -14.11 38.98
C LEU A 8 19.55 -14.86 38.08
N LEU A 9 18.84 -15.81 38.68
CA LEU A 9 17.73 -16.52 38.00
C LEU A 9 16.54 -15.58 37.88
N LEU A 10 16.35 -14.98 36.69
CA LEU A 10 15.14 -14.23 36.36
C LEU A 10 14.03 -15.24 36.06
N LEU A 11 13.18 -15.52 37.05
CA LEU A 11 11.91 -16.22 36.86
C LEU A 11 10.99 -15.34 35.99
N ILE A 12 10.95 -15.62 34.70
CA ILE A 12 9.86 -15.15 33.83
C ILE A 12 8.61 -15.94 34.20
N LEU A 13 7.76 -15.35 35.04
CA LEU A 13 6.40 -15.82 35.27
C LEU A 13 5.62 -15.55 33.97
N VAL A 14 5.59 -16.53 33.08
CA VAL A 14 4.57 -16.60 32.05
C VAL A 14 3.25 -16.86 32.77
N ALA A 15 2.50 -15.81 33.04
CA ALA A 15 1.11 -15.94 33.45
C ALA A 15 0.34 -16.58 32.29
N LEU A 16 0.24 -17.90 32.30
CA LEU A 16 -0.85 -18.61 31.65
C LEU A 16 -2.11 -18.07 32.32
N VAL A 17 -2.76 -17.08 31.67
CA VAL A 17 -4.16 -16.78 31.94
C VAL A 17 -4.91 -18.03 31.50
N ALA A 18 -5.14 -18.94 32.46
CA ALA A 18 -6.12 -20.00 32.33
C ALA A 18 -7.43 -19.27 31.97
N ARG A 19 -7.86 -19.35 30.71
CA ARG A 19 -9.23 -19.01 30.33
C ARG A 19 -10.10 -19.86 31.23
N GLY A 20 -10.75 -19.24 32.22
CA GLY A 20 -11.78 -19.89 33.00
C GLY A 20 -12.73 -20.55 32.02
N ALA A 21 -13.00 -21.86 32.20
CA ALA A 21 -13.94 -22.58 31.35
C ALA A 21 -15.26 -21.82 31.41
N GLU A 22 -15.68 -21.25 30.29
CA GLU A 22 -17.01 -20.62 30.21
C GLU A 22 -18.03 -21.67 30.57
N ALA A 23 -19.04 -21.30 31.38
CA ALA A 23 -20.13 -22.21 31.71
C ALA A 23 -20.76 -22.71 30.38
N PRO A 24 -21.03 -24.01 30.24
CA PRO A 24 -21.64 -24.58 29.04
C PRO A 24 -22.98 -23.91 28.75
N GLY A 25 -23.28 -23.76 27.46
CA GLY A 25 -24.56 -23.22 27.01
C GLY A 25 -25.74 -24.13 27.45
N GLN A 26 -26.91 -23.54 27.41
CA GLN A 26 -28.20 -24.21 27.70
C GLN A 26 -29.05 -24.32 26.42
N CYS A 27 -28.41 -24.52 25.29
CA CYS A 27 -29.09 -24.70 24.01
C CYS A 27 -29.72 -26.07 23.91
N VAL A 28 -30.80 -26.16 23.19
CA VAL A 28 -31.45 -27.42 22.80
C VAL A 28 -31.27 -27.57 21.28
N ILE A 29 -30.69 -28.66 20.84
CA ILE A 29 -30.60 -29.01 19.40
C ILE A 29 -31.57 -30.19 19.20
N THR A 30 -32.52 -30.04 18.28
CA THR A 30 -33.44 -31.10 17.87
C THR A 30 -33.18 -31.49 16.42
N ILE A 31 -33.23 -32.79 16.11
CA ILE A 31 -33.09 -33.30 14.73
C ILE A 31 -34.32 -34.18 14.49
N GLY A 32 -35.10 -33.85 13.43
CA GLY A 32 -36.35 -34.54 13.15
C GLY A 32 -37.27 -34.66 14.38
N GLY A 33 -37.43 -33.56 15.13
CA GLY A 33 -38.27 -33.47 16.33
C GLY A 33 -37.69 -34.10 17.59
N LYS A 34 -36.50 -34.75 17.58
CA LYS A 34 -35.86 -35.33 18.76
C LYS A 34 -34.71 -34.48 19.28
N ALA A 35 -34.71 -34.12 20.54
CA ALA A 35 -33.62 -33.40 21.21
C ALA A 35 -32.40 -34.30 21.36
N LEU A 36 -31.20 -33.74 21.08
CA LEU A 36 -29.92 -34.44 21.25
C LEU A 36 -29.69 -34.75 22.75
N ALA A 37 -29.42 -36.00 23.04
CA ALA A 37 -29.08 -36.47 24.37
C ALA A 37 -28.12 -37.67 24.32
N PRO A 38 -27.18 -37.81 25.27
CA PRO A 38 -26.20 -38.89 25.30
C PRO A 38 -26.82 -40.29 25.32
N GLU A 39 -28.00 -40.44 25.91
CA GLU A 39 -28.72 -41.69 26.04
C GLU A 39 -29.34 -42.14 24.72
N THR A 40 -29.74 -41.22 23.87
CA THR A 40 -30.50 -41.49 22.64
C THR A 40 -29.68 -41.28 21.35
N HIS A 41 -28.58 -40.54 21.38
CA HIS A 41 -27.80 -40.19 20.21
C HIS A 41 -26.30 -40.50 20.41
N ALA A 42 -25.60 -40.80 19.29
CA ALA A 42 -24.14 -40.88 19.27
C ALA A 42 -23.61 -40.28 17.97
N ILE A 43 -22.44 -39.69 18.04
CA ILE A 43 -21.64 -39.32 16.88
C ILE A 43 -20.96 -40.60 16.41
N VAL A 44 -21.13 -40.91 15.12
CA VAL A 44 -20.69 -42.17 14.53
C VAL A 44 -19.61 -41.91 13.47
N ILE A 45 -18.52 -42.64 13.57
CA ILE A 45 -17.42 -42.60 12.61
C ILE A 45 -17.27 -43.96 11.92
N PRO A 46 -16.63 -44.06 10.74
CA PRO A 46 -16.40 -45.34 10.08
C PRO A 46 -15.63 -46.34 10.96
N ALA A 47 -15.71 -47.64 10.63
CA ALA A 47 -14.95 -48.68 11.32
C ALA A 47 -13.43 -48.47 11.32
N LYS A 48 -12.93 -47.85 10.24
CA LYS A 48 -11.53 -47.41 10.05
C LYS A 48 -11.57 -45.93 9.63
N PRO A 49 -11.66 -45.01 10.55
CA PRO A 49 -11.78 -43.58 10.24
C PRO A 49 -10.46 -43.05 9.73
N THR A 50 -10.55 -42.04 8.86
CA THR A 50 -9.43 -41.21 8.50
C THR A 50 -9.12 -40.17 9.62
N PRO A 51 -7.89 -39.62 9.68
CA PRO A 51 -7.57 -38.52 10.65
C PRO A 51 -8.55 -37.34 10.57
N GLN A 52 -9.10 -37.04 9.38
CA GLN A 52 -10.09 -36.00 9.16
C GLN A 52 -11.44 -36.32 9.79
N GLU A 53 -11.90 -37.54 9.63
CA GLU A 53 -13.17 -38.02 10.21
C GLU A 53 -13.10 -38.04 11.73
N GLU A 54 -11.98 -38.50 12.30
CA GLU A 54 -11.74 -38.45 13.76
C GLU A 54 -11.75 -37.01 14.30
N HIS A 55 -11.02 -36.11 13.62
CA HIS A 55 -10.95 -34.69 14.01
C HIS A 55 -12.32 -34.01 13.91
N ALA A 56 -13.04 -34.23 12.80
CA ALA A 56 -14.37 -33.69 12.57
C ALA A 56 -15.37 -34.14 13.64
N ALA A 57 -15.39 -35.44 13.96
CA ALA A 57 -16.28 -36.01 14.99
C ALA A 57 -15.96 -35.49 16.39
N LYS A 58 -14.67 -35.38 16.72
CA LYS A 58 -14.24 -34.80 18.01
C LYS A 58 -14.64 -33.33 18.12
N ASP A 59 -14.39 -32.54 17.09
CA ASP A 59 -14.74 -31.10 17.11
C ASP A 59 -16.26 -30.90 17.17
N LEU A 60 -17.04 -31.76 16.51
CA LEU A 60 -18.50 -31.77 16.62
C LEU A 60 -18.96 -32.06 18.06
N ALA A 61 -18.39 -33.11 18.71
CA ALA A 61 -18.71 -33.46 20.08
C ALA A 61 -18.38 -32.32 21.06
N ASP A 62 -17.20 -31.70 20.90
CA ASP A 62 -16.75 -30.59 21.73
C ASP A 62 -17.66 -29.34 21.58
N HIS A 63 -18.14 -29.04 20.36
CA HIS A 63 -19.08 -27.92 20.12
C HIS A 63 -20.48 -28.21 20.65
N ILE A 64 -21.00 -29.44 20.46
CA ILE A 64 -22.29 -29.83 21.00
C ILE A 64 -22.27 -29.71 22.54
N GLU A 65 -21.20 -30.19 23.18
CA GLU A 65 -21.03 -30.08 24.63
C GLU A 65 -21.02 -28.61 25.10
N ARG A 66 -20.27 -27.76 24.41
CA ARG A 66 -20.24 -26.32 24.74
C ARG A 66 -21.57 -25.61 24.53
N LEU A 67 -22.37 -26.03 23.54
CA LEU A 67 -23.69 -25.47 23.25
C LEU A 67 -24.77 -25.95 24.24
N THR A 68 -24.77 -27.25 24.57
CA THR A 68 -25.90 -27.91 25.26
C THR A 68 -25.58 -28.35 26.69
N GLY A 69 -24.31 -28.34 27.09
CA GLY A 69 -23.84 -28.94 28.34
C GLY A 69 -23.83 -30.48 28.34
N LYS A 70 -24.12 -31.08 27.19
CA LYS A 70 -24.23 -32.54 27.05
C LYS A 70 -23.20 -33.05 26.04
N ARG A 71 -22.29 -33.93 26.43
CA ARG A 71 -21.31 -34.56 25.56
C ARG A 71 -21.85 -35.83 24.94
N LEU A 72 -21.92 -35.90 23.63
CA LEU A 72 -22.25 -37.12 22.89
C LEU A 72 -21.02 -38.02 22.77
N ALA A 73 -21.24 -39.33 22.88
CA ALA A 73 -20.17 -40.33 22.66
C ALA A 73 -19.81 -40.36 21.16
N VAL A 74 -18.52 -40.41 20.86
CA VAL A 74 -17.99 -40.72 19.51
C VAL A 74 -17.69 -42.22 19.44
N VAL A 75 -18.33 -42.92 18.53
CA VAL A 75 -18.23 -44.40 18.44
C VAL A 75 -18.07 -44.87 16.99
N PRO A 76 -17.33 -45.96 16.74
CA PRO A 76 -17.34 -46.59 15.44
C PRO A 76 -18.76 -47.12 15.09
N GLU A 77 -19.11 -47.16 13.79
CA GLU A 77 -20.45 -47.55 13.33
C GLU A 77 -20.93 -48.92 13.86
N GLN A 78 -20.01 -49.88 14.09
CA GLN A 78 -20.34 -51.19 14.67
C GLN A 78 -20.73 -51.13 16.16
N LYS A 79 -20.40 -50.06 16.88
CA LYS A 79 -20.69 -49.85 18.29
C LYS A 79 -21.85 -48.87 18.55
N LEU A 80 -22.61 -48.54 17.51
CA LEU A 80 -23.74 -47.58 17.62
C LEU A 80 -24.85 -48.10 18.54
N GLY A 81 -25.19 -49.41 18.48
CA GLY A 81 -26.31 -50.00 19.20
C GLY A 81 -27.66 -49.44 18.72
N GLU A 82 -28.58 -49.22 19.67
CA GLU A 82 -29.93 -48.68 19.41
C GLU A 82 -29.99 -47.17 19.28
N ARG A 83 -28.88 -46.46 19.52
CA ARG A 83 -28.83 -45.01 19.47
C ARG A 83 -29.05 -44.48 18.05
N THR A 84 -29.63 -43.28 17.99
CA THR A 84 -29.77 -42.52 16.74
C THR A 84 -28.42 -41.96 16.29
N PRO A 85 -28.00 -42.21 15.04
CA PRO A 85 -26.68 -41.77 14.56
C PRO A 85 -26.65 -40.30 14.18
N ILE A 86 -25.53 -39.66 14.52
CA ILE A 86 -25.02 -38.48 13.85
C ILE A 86 -23.77 -39.00 13.09
N ALA A 87 -23.93 -39.38 11.83
CA ALA A 87 -22.88 -40.03 11.05
C ALA A 87 -21.91 -38.99 10.47
N VAL A 88 -20.62 -39.10 10.77
CA VAL A 88 -19.56 -38.23 10.29
C VAL A 88 -18.63 -39.01 9.35
N GLY A 89 -18.61 -38.64 8.08
CA GLY A 89 -17.78 -39.26 7.04
C GLY A 89 -18.42 -40.46 6.36
N LYS A 90 -17.59 -41.45 5.98
CA LYS A 90 -17.98 -42.62 5.15
C LYS A 90 -18.52 -43.79 6.00
N CYS A 91 -19.58 -43.55 6.79
CA CYS A 91 -20.23 -44.54 7.62
C CYS A 91 -21.15 -45.48 6.77
N LEU A 92 -20.58 -46.44 6.09
CA LEU A 92 -21.29 -47.24 5.08
C LEU A 92 -22.42 -48.11 5.66
N GLU A 93 -22.21 -48.72 6.84
CA GLU A 93 -23.22 -49.53 7.53
C GLU A 93 -24.42 -48.67 7.97
N VAL A 94 -24.14 -47.47 8.49
CA VAL A 94 -25.20 -46.50 8.87
C VAL A 94 -25.95 -46.02 7.64
N HIS A 95 -25.23 -45.67 6.56
CA HIS A 95 -25.88 -45.21 5.32
C HIS A 95 -26.79 -46.31 4.75
N GLN A 96 -26.34 -47.53 4.72
CA GLN A 96 -27.15 -48.66 4.27
C GLN A 96 -28.39 -48.87 5.16
N ARG A 97 -28.23 -48.84 6.49
CA ARG A 97 -29.34 -48.95 7.45
C ARG A 97 -30.40 -47.87 7.26
N LEU A 98 -29.98 -46.65 6.91
CA LEU A 98 -30.86 -45.52 6.65
C LEU A 98 -31.41 -45.46 5.23
N GLY A 99 -31.04 -46.41 4.35
CA GLY A 99 -31.43 -46.41 2.94
C GLY A 99 -30.86 -45.25 2.14
N VAL A 100 -29.70 -44.77 2.53
CA VAL A 100 -29.05 -43.57 1.91
C VAL A 100 -27.85 -44.01 1.06
N LYS A 101 -27.78 -43.48 -0.15
CA LYS A 101 -26.63 -43.67 -1.06
C LYS A 101 -25.97 -42.29 -1.31
N ILE A 102 -24.68 -42.17 -1.03
CA ILE A 102 -23.90 -40.95 -1.22
C ILE A 102 -22.75 -41.24 -2.18
N ASP A 103 -22.71 -40.50 -3.28
CA ASP A 103 -21.57 -40.54 -4.21
C ASP A 103 -20.49 -39.55 -3.70
N LEU A 104 -19.57 -40.07 -2.90
CA LEU A 104 -18.47 -39.30 -2.35
C LEU A 104 -17.44 -38.87 -3.43
N GLU A 105 -17.31 -39.63 -4.53
CA GLU A 105 -16.39 -39.29 -5.61
C GLU A 105 -16.85 -38.05 -6.35
N ALA A 106 -18.15 -37.92 -6.61
CA ALA A 106 -18.75 -36.76 -7.22
C ALA A 106 -18.58 -35.49 -6.37
N LEU A 107 -18.45 -35.59 -5.05
CA LEU A 107 -18.18 -34.47 -4.15
C LEU A 107 -16.73 -33.96 -4.27
N GLY A 108 -15.80 -34.73 -4.86
CA GLY A 108 -14.40 -34.37 -4.90
C GLY A 108 -13.77 -34.29 -3.50
N ALA A 109 -12.72 -33.46 -3.34
CA ALA A 109 -11.99 -33.37 -2.07
C ALA A 109 -12.68 -32.46 -1.01
N GLU A 110 -13.62 -31.61 -1.40
CA GLU A 110 -14.14 -30.53 -0.57
C GLU A 110 -15.67 -30.36 -0.60
N GLY A 111 -16.36 -31.08 -1.48
CA GLY A 111 -17.80 -31.09 -1.51
C GLY A 111 -18.39 -31.72 -0.23
N ILE A 112 -19.55 -31.24 0.15
CA ILE A 112 -20.23 -31.62 1.40
C ILE A 112 -21.61 -32.19 1.10
N ARG A 113 -22.06 -33.08 1.99
CA ARG A 113 -23.41 -33.63 2.03
C ARG A 113 -23.93 -33.55 3.46
N LEU A 114 -25.02 -32.82 3.67
CA LEU A 114 -25.79 -32.78 4.92
C LEU A 114 -27.18 -33.37 4.64
N LEU A 115 -27.55 -34.40 5.37
CA LEU A 115 -28.82 -35.07 5.16
C LEU A 115 -29.43 -35.53 6.48
N THR A 116 -30.71 -35.29 6.68
CA THR A 116 -31.49 -35.91 7.78
C THR A 116 -32.31 -37.09 7.27
N LYS A 117 -32.50 -38.08 8.13
CA LYS A 117 -33.48 -39.18 7.97
C LYS A 117 -34.19 -39.38 9.29
N GLY A 118 -35.35 -38.70 9.45
CA GLY A 118 -35.98 -38.56 10.75
C GLY A 118 -35.00 -37.93 11.75
N PRO A 119 -34.77 -38.55 12.93
CA PRO A 119 -33.84 -37.98 13.89
C PRO A 119 -32.35 -38.24 13.60
N ALA A 120 -32.02 -39.00 12.58
CA ALA A 120 -30.63 -39.26 12.20
C ALA A 120 -30.06 -38.14 11.31
N LEU A 121 -28.80 -37.76 11.52
CA LEU A 121 -28.06 -36.78 10.73
C LEU A 121 -26.85 -37.40 10.08
N ILE A 122 -26.60 -37.08 8.83
CA ILE A 122 -25.42 -37.50 8.07
C ILE A 122 -24.65 -36.25 7.66
N LEU A 123 -23.37 -36.18 8.01
CA LEU A 123 -22.40 -35.13 7.67
C LEU A 123 -21.25 -35.80 6.90
N ALA A 124 -21.31 -35.77 5.56
CA ALA A 124 -20.40 -36.55 4.72
C ALA A 124 -19.61 -35.63 3.73
N GLY A 125 -18.45 -36.11 3.36
CA GLY A 125 -17.53 -35.51 2.40
C GLY A 125 -16.22 -36.31 2.36
N ASN A 126 -15.41 -36.07 1.34
CA ASN A 126 -14.06 -36.62 1.27
C ASN A 126 -13.04 -35.63 1.82
N LYS A 127 -11.89 -36.10 2.26
CA LYS A 127 -10.76 -35.31 2.72
C LYS A 127 -11.23 -34.11 3.60
N ARG A 128 -11.07 -32.85 3.09
CA ARG A 128 -11.56 -31.66 3.81
C ARG A 128 -13.09 -31.58 3.84
N GLY A 129 -13.80 -32.19 2.89
CA GLY A 129 -15.26 -32.11 2.80
C GLY A 129 -15.97 -32.59 4.06
N VAL A 130 -15.48 -33.63 4.76
CA VAL A 130 -16.10 -34.09 6.00
C VAL A 130 -15.99 -33.06 7.13
N LEU A 131 -14.86 -32.38 7.23
CA LEU A 131 -14.66 -31.26 8.17
C LEU A 131 -15.61 -30.11 7.84
N TYR A 132 -15.66 -29.76 6.55
CA TYR A 132 -16.53 -28.66 6.06
C TYR A 132 -18.02 -28.98 6.25
N ALA A 133 -18.46 -30.25 6.15
CA ALA A 133 -19.82 -30.63 6.45
C ALA A 133 -20.15 -30.38 7.94
N VAL A 134 -19.25 -30.77 8.85
CA VAL A 134 -19.41 -30.52 10.28
C VAL A 134 -19.44 -29.02 10.59
N TYR A 135 -18.49 -28.24 10.05
CA TYR A 135 -18.44 -26.81 10.32
C TYR A 135 -19.59 -26.05 9.66
N THR A 136 -20.09 -26.49 8.51
CA THR A 136 -21.30 -25.93 7.91
C THR A 136 -22.53 -26.22 8.78
N PHE A 137 -22.67 -27.44 9.33
CA PHE A 137 -23.75 -27.74 10.28
C PHE A 137 -23.68 -26.85 11.52
N LEU A 138 -22.53 -26.74 12.14
CA LEU A 138 -22.33 -25.88 13.32
C LEU A 138 -22.60 -24.41 13.05
N GLU A 139 -22.19 -23.92 11.87
CA GLU A 139 -22.31 -22.51 11.50
C GLU A 139 -23.74 -22.14 11.11
N ASP A 140 -24.34 -22.91 10.20
CA ASP A 140 -25.61 -22.54 9.57
C ASP A 140 -26.82 -23.01 10.38
N TYR A 141 -26.70 -24.09 11.16
CA TYR A 141 -27.81 -24.70 11.91
C TYR A 141 -27.68 -24.58 13.44
N CYS A 142 -26.47 -24.26 13.94
CA CYS A 142 -26.23 -24.03 15.36
C CYS A 142 -25.72 -22.63 15.68
N ASN A 143 -25.64 -21.73 14.70
CA ASN A 143 -25.18 -20.33 14.84
C ASN A 143 -23.79 -20.17 15.48
N CYS A 144 -22.89 -21.13 15.32
CA CYS A 144 -21.49 -20.99 15.73
C CYS A 144 -20.77 -20.03 14.81
N ARG A 145 -19.91 -19.16 15.36
CA ARG A 145 -19.08 -18.23 14.58
C ARG A 145 -17.65 -18.23 15.08
N TRP A 146 -16.70 -18.32 14.17
CA TRP A 146 -15.26 -18.27 14.43
C TRP A 146 -14.69 -17.02 13.75
N PHE A 147 -14.85 -15.84 14.39
CA PHE A 147 -14.45 -14.57 13.81
C PHE A 147 -12.93 -14.43 13.69
N THR A 148 -12.21 -14.76 14.76
CA THR A 148 -10.74 -14.83 14.80
C THR A 148 -10.30 -16.07 15.56
N PRO A 149 -9.02 -16.46 15.54
CA PRO A 149 -8.51 -17.53 16.40
C PRO A 149 -8.83 -17.33 17.90
N GLU A 150 -8.87 -16.08 18.34
CA GLU A 150 -9.11 -15.69 19.73
C GLU A 150 -10.61 -15.35 20.01
N CYS A 151 -11.46 -15.30 18.97
CA CYS A 151 -12.86 -14.91 19.11
C CYS A 151 -13.80 -15.93 18.45
N THR A 152 -14.23 -16.90 19.25
CA THR A 152 -15.31 -17.83 18.91
C THR A 152 -16.57 -17.42 19.64
N VAL A 153 -17.68 -17.26 18.92
CA VAL A 153 -18.99 -16.96 19.49
C VAL A 153 -19.90 -18.18 19.34
N LEU A 154 -20.36 -18.70 20.45
CA LEU A 154 -21.33 -19.78 20.53
C LEU A 154 -22.58 -19.26 21.24
N PRO A 155 -23.79 -19.57 20.75
CA PRO A 155 -25.02 -19.27 21.45
C PRO A 155 -25.02 -19.87 22.84
N LYS A 156 -25.49 -19.11 23.84
CA LYS A 156 -25.59 -19.58 25.24
C LYS A 156 -26.97 -20.12 25.59
N LYS A 157 -28.02 -19.75 24.84
CA LYS A 157 -29.40 -20.17 24.99
C LYS A 157 -30.09 -20.19 23.64
N GLY A 158 -31.08 -21.05 23.46
CA GLY A 158 -31.89 -21.12 22.25
C GLY A 158 -32.22 -22.56 21.89
N THR A 159 -33.20 -22.73 21.03
CA THR A 159 -33.54 -24.03 20.40
C THR A 159 -33.18 -23.97 18.93
N PHE A 160 -32.43 -24.95 18.49
CA PHE A 160 -32.05 -25.16 17.08
C PHE A 160 -32.80 -26.38 16.55
N GLU A 161 -33.77 -26.11 15.70
CA GLU A 161 -34.60 -27.17 15.09
C GLU A 161 -34.02 -27.50 13.73
N VAL A 162 -33.55 -28.71 13.54
CA VAL A 162 -32.95 -29.22 12.30
C VAL A 162 -33.96 -30.21 11.69
N GLU A 163 -34.71 -29.73 10.71
CA GLU A 163 -35.71 -30.53 9.98
C GLU A 163 -35.23 -30.72 8.51
N ASP A 164 -35.57 -31.85 7.93
CA ASP A 164 -35.49 -32.22 6.49
C ASP A 164 -34.30 -31.63 5.69
N LEU A 165 -33.08 -31.79 6.22
CA LEU A 165 -31.88 -31.40 5.44
C LEU A 165 -31.67 -32.32 4.26
N ASP A 166 -31.42 -31.73 3.10
CA ASP A 166 -30.98 -32.41 1.89
C ASP A 166 -30.06 -31.46 1.12
N VAL A 167 -28.85 -31.24 1.64
CA VAL A 167 -27.89 -30.26 1.13
C VAL A 167 -26.71 -30.97 0.48
N THR A 168 -26.47 -30.69 -0.78
CA THR A 168 -25.23 -31.01 -1.48
C THR A 168 -24.61 -29.72 -1.96
N TYR A 169 -23.34 -29.49 -1.61
CA TYR A 169 -22.63 -28.30 -2.05
C TYR A 169 -21.18 -28.63 -2.42
N ILE A 170 -20.76 -28.16 -3.58
CA ILE A 170 -19.37 -28.26 -4.08
C ILE A 170 -18.87 -26.84 -4.27
N PRO A 171 -17.80 -26.41 -3.56
CA PRO A 171 -17.30 -25.05 -3.69
C PRO A 171 -16.77 -24.79 -5.10
N PRO A 172 -17.02 -23.62 -5.70
CA PRO A 172 -16.57 -23.29 -7.05
C PRO A 172 -15.06 -23.11 -7.15
N LEU A 173 -14.39 -22.78 -6.03
CA LEU A 173 -12.96 -22.52 -5.96
C LEU A 173 -12.22 -23.70 -5.30
N GLU A 174 -11.28 -24.32 -6.02
CA GLU A 174 -10.41 -25.38 -5.51
C GLU A 174 -9.24 -24.84 -4.64
N TYR A 175 -8.91 -23.54 -4.78
CA TYR A 175 -7.86 -22.85 -4.04
C TYR A 175 -8.41 -21.53 -3.47
N ARG A 176 -8.43 -21.42 -2.16
CA ARG A 176 -8.94 -20.28 -1.39
C ARG A 176 -7.88 -19.84 -0.41
N SER A 177 -7.23 -18.71 -0.68
CA SER A 177 -6.06 -18.26 0.07
C SER A 177 -6.10 -16.77 0.34
N THR A 178 -5.70 -16.41 1.54
CA THR A 178 -5.26 -15.05 1.91
C THR A 178 -4.10 -15.16 2.88
N ASP A 179 -3.32 -14.12 3.06
CA ASP A 179 -2.15 -14.15 3.95
C ASP A 179 -2.26 -13.22 5.15
N TYR A 180 -3.47 -12.72 5.46
CA TYR A 180 -3.72 -12.12 6.75
C TYR A 180 -3.33 -13.07 7.91
N PRO A 181 -2.79 -12.56 9.02
CA PRO A 181 -2.31 -13.38 10.14
C PRO A 181 -3.34 -14.42 10.66
N CYS A 182 -4.63 -14.09 10.69
CA CYS A 182 -5.70 -15.01 11.12
C CYS A 182 -5.74 -16.30 10.29
N SER A 183 -5.51 -16.23 8.98
CA SER A 183 -5.57 -17.37 8.07
C SER A 183 -4.47 -18.41 8.31
N ARG A 184 -3.44 -18.07 9.08
CA ARG A 184 -2.34 -18.98 9.43
C ARG A 184 -2.69 -19.93 10.57
N ASP A 185 -3.68 -19.60 11.39
CA ASP A 185 -4.18 -20.51 12.41
C ASP A 185 -4.93 -21.67 11.77
N ALA A 186 -4.55 -22.90 12.11
CA ALA A 186 -5.06 -24.09 11.42
C ALA A 186 -6.53 -24.38 11.75
N ASP A 187 -6.95 -24.18 13.01
CA ASP A 187 -8.33 -24.40 13.42
C ASP A 187 -9.25 -23.31 12.83
N TRP A 188 -8.82 -22.06 12.86
CA TRP A 188 -9.56 -20.99 12.21
C TRP A 188 -9.70 -21.22 10.71
N ALA A 189 -8.61 -21.59 10.03
CA ALA A 189 -8.59 -21.80 8.59
C ALA A 189 -9.53 -22.93 8.15
N VAL A 190 -9.50 -24.09 8.82
CA VAL A 190 -10.37 -25.20 8.47
C VAL A 190 -11.84 -24.92 8.75
N ARG A 191 -12.13 -24.24 9.87
CA ARG A 191 -13.52 -23.85 10.26
C ARG A 191 -14.11 -22.84 9.29
N ASN A 192 -13.28 -21.92 8.78
CA ASN A 192 -13.67 -20.93 7.78
C ASN A 192 -13.37 -21.36 6.33
N LYS A 193 -13.03 -22.63 6.12
CA LYS A 193 -12.91 -23.31 4.81
C LYS A 193 -11.85 -22.70 3.87
N ILE A 194 -10.78 -22.08 4.45
CA ILE A 194 -9.57 -21.64 3.74
C ILE A 194 -8.61 -22.82 3.61
N ASN A 195 -8.07 -23.04 2.42
CA ASN A 195 -7.23 -24.23 2.13
C ASN A 195 -5.88 -23.91 1.49
N GLY A 196 -5.56 -22.63 1.30
CA GLY A 196 -4.41 -22.22 0.50
C GLY A 196 -3.06 -22.37 1.19
N THR A 197 -2.02 -22.03 0.47
CA THR A 197 -0.60 -22.22 0.83
C THR A 197 -0.22 -21.56 2.17
N GLN A 198 -0.83 -20.43 2.51
CA GLN A 198 -0.49 -19.64 3.69
C GLN A 198 -0.97 -20.26 5.01
N THR A 199 -1.94 -21.19 4.94
CA THR A 199 -2.47 -21.89 6.11
C THR A 199 -1.46 -22.87 6.71
N ARG A 200 -1.69 -23.25 7.98
CA ARG A 200 -0.91 -24.31 8.66
C ARG A 200 -1.71 -25.59 8.82
N LEU A 201 -2.60 -25.87 7.86
CA LEU A 201 -3.40 -27.12 7.88
C LEU A 201 -2.47 -28.34 7.83
N ASP A 202 -2.64 -29.20 8.82
CA ASP A 202 -2.03 -30.51 8.96
C ASP A 202 -2.94 -31.62 8.42
N GLU A 203 -2.51 -32.88 8.50
CA GLU A 203 -3.26 -34.03 8.01
C GLU A 203 -4.64 -34.17 8.67
N PRO A 204 -4.80 -34.10 10.01
CA PRO A 204 -6.12 -34.14 10.66
C PRO A 204 -7.08 -33.07 10.17
N ARG A 205 -6.58 -31.88 9.77
CA ARG A 205 -7.36 -30.79 9.18
C ARG A 205 -7.46 -30.85 7.66
N GLY A 206 -7.11 -32.00 7.05
CA GLY A 206 -7.24 -32.29 5.64
C GLY A 206 -6.13 -31.74 4.75
N GLY A 207 -5.06 -31.18 5.32
CA GLY A 207 -3.96 -30.58 4.61
C GLY A 207 -4.33 -29.35 3.79
N LYS A 208 -3.39 -28.84 3.03
CA LYS A 208 -3.57 -27.64 2.21
C LYS A 208 -3.28 -27.88 0.73
N VAL A 209 -3.79 -27.00 -0.14
CA VAL A 209 -3.33 -26.91 -1.54
C VAL A 209 -2.05 -26.06 -1.53
N ALA A 210 -0.91 -26.75 -1.67
CA ALA A 210 0.38 -26.17 -1.38
C ALA A 210 1.17 -25.80 -2.63
N TYR A 211 1.72 -24.61 -2.64
CA TYR A 211 2.75 -24.16 -3.56
C TYR A 211 4.15 -24.49 -3.02
N TYR A 212 5.04 -24.91 -3.91
CA TYR A 212 6.48 -24.83 -3.71
C TYR A 212 7.07 -23.73 -4.59
N LYS A 213 7.91 -22.86 -4.01
CA LYS A 213 8.40 -21.64 -4.66
C LYS A 213 7.23 -20.79 -5.17
N PHE A 214 6.62 -20.04 -4.27
CA PHE A 214 5.29 -19.42 -4.48
C PHE A 214 5.23 -18.46 -5.67
N VAL A 215 6.29 -17.65 -5.90
CA VAL A 215 6.32 -16.59 -6.91
C VAL A 215 7.75 -16.13 -7.24
N HIS A 216 7.94 -15.44 -8.38
CA HIS A 216 9.19 -14.79 -8.80
C HIS A 216 10.41 -15.73 -8.84
N THR A 217 10.25 -16.84 -9.54
CA THR A 217 11.17 -17.97 -9.43
C THR A 217 12.29 -18.02 -10.48
N PHE A 218 12.31 -17.10 -11.44
CA PHE A 218 13.33 -17.14 -12.50
C PHE A 218 14.76 -17.06 -11.96
N ASN A 219 15.01 -16.24 -10.93
CA ASN A 219 16.32 -16.22 -10.26
C ASN A 219 16.62 -17.51 -9.45
N SER A 220 15.59 -18.25 -9.03
CA SER A 220 15.78 -19.55 -8.41
C SER A 220 16.05 -20.66 -9.43
N ILE A 221 15.65 -20.48 -10.68
CA ILE A 221 15.96 -21.38 -11.80
C ILE A 221 17.38 -21.10 -12.31
N LEU A 222 17.72 -19.86 -12.56
CA LEU A 222 19.03 -19.38 -13.02
C LEU A 222 19.39 -18.07 -12.32
N ASN A 223 20.39 -18.13 -11.44
CA ASN A 223 20.84 -16.95 -10.70
C ASN A 223 21.78 -16.10 -11.56
N PRO A 224 21.42 -14.88 -11.93
CA PRO A 224 22.26 -14.03 -12.76
C PRO A 224 23.61 -13.69 -12.11
N ALA A 225 23.69 -13.64 -10.77
CA ALA A 225 24.95 -13.35 -10.08
C ALA A 225 26.05 -14.42 -10.32
N SER A 226 25.66 -15.70 -10.52
CA SER A 226 26.61 -16.79 -10.77
C SER A 226 26.75 -17.14 -12.25
N GLU A 227 25.71 -16.92 -13.06
CA GLU A 227 25.62 -17.46 -14.42
C GLU A 227 25.81 -16.40 -15.52
N PHE A 228 25.52 -15.13 -15.27
CA PHE A 228 25.50 -14.10 -16.31
C PHE A 228 26.87 -13.91 -16.99
N ALA A 229 27.95 -13.92 -16.22
CA ALA A 229 29.30 -13.74 -16.78
C ALA A 229 29.70 -14.87 -17.73
N LYS A 230 29.18 -16.09 -17.54
CA LYS A 230 29.49 -17.27 -18.35
C LYS A 230 28.52 -17.41 -19.53
N HIS A 231 27.28 -17.12 -19.29
CA HIS A 231 26.13 -17.35 -20.20
C HIS A 231 25.22 -16.14 -20.27
N PRO A 232 25.68 -15.00 -20.80
CA PRO A 232 24.86 -13.78 -20.91
C PRO A 232 23.60 -13.99 -21.79
N ASP A 233 23.66 -14.94 -22.74
CA ASP A 233 22.55 -15.30 -23.63
C ASP A 233 21.38 -16.03 -22.93
N TYR A 234 21.58 -16.52 -21.71
CA TYR A 234 20.52 -17.11 -20.89
C TYR A 234 19.56 -16.04 -20.32
N PHE A 235 19.99 -14.78 -20.30
CA PHE A 235 19.28 -13.67 -19.69
C PHE A 235 18.74 -12.70 -20.73
N SER A 236 17.87 -11.80 -20.31
CA SER A 236 17.20 -10.88 -21.21
C SER A 236 18.14 -10.01 -22.03
N MET A 237 17.81 -9.85 -23.29
CA MET A 237 18.30 -8.76 -24.12
C MET A 237 17.34 -7.57 -23.96
N VAL A 238 17.86 -6.41 -23.57
CA VAL A 238 17.10 -5.17 -23.41
C VAL A 238 17.79 -4.08 -24.21
N LYS A 239 17.07 -3.42 -25.10
CA LYS A 239 17.63 -2.39 -26.00
C LYS A 239 18.94 -2.85 -26.70
N GLY A 240 18.94 -4.08 -27.22
CA GLY A 240 20.08 -4.66 -27.95
C GLY A 240 21.23 -5.20 -27.08
N LYS A 241 21.17 -5.10 -25.75
CA LYS A 241 22.24 -5.57 -24.86
C LYS A 241 21.72 -6.63 -23.86
N ARG A 242 22.51 -7.67 -23.59
CA ARG A 242 22.22 -8.63 -22.53
C ARG A 242 22.45 -7.97 -21.17
N VAL A 243 21.51 -8.18 -20.23
CA VAL A 243 21.53 -7.54 -18.90
C VAL A 243 21.58 -8.58 -17.80
N GLY A 244 22.49 -8.40 -16.82
CA GLY A 244 22.64 -9.29 -15.65
C GLY A 244 21.96 -8.74 -14.40
N GLY A 245 21.66 -7.43 -14.33
CA GLY A 245 21.01 -6.80 -13.18
C GLY A 245 19.50 -6.56 -13.44
N ARG A 246 18.65 -6.90 -12.47
CA ARG A 246 17.17 -6.83 -12.59
C ARG A 246 16.68 -7.43 -13.92
N THR A 247 17.18 -8.61 -14.26
CA THR A 247 16.95 -9.29 -15.55
C THR A 247 15.81 -10.32 -15.45
N GLN A 248 15.28 -10.71 -16.61
CA GLN A 248 14.46 -11.90 -16.78
C GLN A 248 15.28 -12.98 -17.50
N LEU A 249 14.70 -14.16 -17.73
CA LEU A 249 15.31 -15.22 -18.55
C LEU A 249 15.03 -14.98 -20.04
N CYS A 250 15.92 -15.48 -20.92
CA CYS A 250 15.64 -15.61 -22.35
C CYS A 250 14.78 -16.86 -22.60
N LEU A 251 13.48 -16.69 -22.69
CA LEU A 251 12.48 -17.77 -22.69
C LEU A 251 12.49 -18.64 -23.95
N THR A 252 13.15 -18.19 -25.01
CA THR A 252 13.31 -18.95 -26.27
C THR A 252 14.68 -19.60 -26.40
N ASN A 253 15.59 -19.46 -25.40
CA ASN A 253 16.87 -20.14 -25.41
C ASN A 253 16.68 -21.62 -24.99
N PRO A 254 17.02 -22.60 -25.86
CA PRO A 254 16.82 -24.01 -25.56
C PRO A 254 17.55 -24.50 -24.31
N ALA A 255 18.77 -24.00 -24.05
CA ALA A 255 19.52 -24.36 -22.84
C ALA A 255 18.79 -23.93 -21.57
N VAL A 256 18.16 -22.75 -21.57
CA VAL A 256 17.37 -22.25 -20.43
C VAL A 256 16.15 -23.14 -20.18
N VAL A 257 15.50 -23.61 -21.25
CA VAL A 257 14.37 -24.55 -21.13
C VAL A 257 14.83 -25.87 -20.47
N GLU A 258 15.95 -26.45 -20.92
CA GLU A 258 16.45 -27.73 -20.36
C GLU A 258 16.93 -27.57 -18.91
N ILE A 259 17.54 -26.42 -18.56
CA ILE A 259 17.89 -26.10 -17.17
C ILE A 259 16.62 -26.00 -16.31
N ALA A 260 15.60 -25.31 -16.78
CA ALA A 260 14.34 -25.15 -16.05
C ALA A 260 13.63 -26.49 -15.78
N LYS A 261 13.58 -27.39 -16.76
CA LYS A 261 13.05 -28.77 -16.59
C LYS A 261 13.79 -29.52 -15.48
N ARG A 262 15.15 -29.53 -15.51
CA ARG A 262 15.95 -30.19 -14.46
C ARG A 262 15.72 -29.55 -13.07
N VAL A 263 15.60 -28.22 -13.00
CA VAL A 263 15.37 -27.52 -11.73
C VAL A 263 13.98 -27.85 -11.17
N VAL A 264 12.92 -27.83 -11.99
CA VAL A 264 11.57 -28.16 -11.53
C VAL A 264 11.47 -29.64 -11.09
N ARG A 265 12.11 -30.56 -11.79
CA ARG A 265 12.21 -31.99 -11.36
C ARG A 265 12.91 -32.10 -9.98
N ARG A 266 13.98 -31.33 -9.75
CA ARG A 266 14.63 -31.25 -8.45
C ARG A 266 13.68 -30.73 -7.39
N TRP A 267 12.92 -29.67 -7.67
CA TRP A 267 11.93 -29.11 -6.74
C TRP A 267 10.84 -30.12 -6.35
N ILE A 268 10.39 -30.96 -7.30
CA ILE A 268 9.41 -32.00 -7.00
C ILE A 268 10.02 -33.05 -6.06
N LYS A 269 11.30 -33.41 -6.22
CA LYS A 269 12.01 -34.30 -5.28
C LYS A 269 12.19 -33.70 -3.90
N GLU A 270 12.51 -32.39 -3.84
CA GLU A 270 12.70 -31.64 -2.58
C GLU A 270 11.38 -31.45 -1.81
N ALA A 271 10.27 -31.30 -2.50
CA ALA A 271 8.96 -30.98 -1.90
C ALA A 271 7.83 -31.82 -2.53
N PRO A 272 7.84 -33.17 -2.43
CA PRO A 272 6.86 -34.03 -3.07
C PRO A 272 5.43 -33.78 -2.53
N TRP A 273 5.31 -33.22 -1.36
CA TRP A 273 4.06 -32.84 -0.71
C TRP A 273 3.35 -31.64 -1.39
N ALA A 274 4.06 -30.85 -2.20
CA ALA A 274 3.44 -29.71 -2.87
C ALA A 274 2.64 -30.18 -4.09
N THR A 275 1.52 -29.51 -4.31
CA THR A 275 0.65 -29.74 -5.48
C THR A 275 1.08 -28.87 -6.66
N ILE A 276 1.54 -27.63 -6.39
CA ILE A 276 1.79 -26.60 -7.38
C ILE A 276 3.23 -26.11 -7.27
N TYR A 277 3.91 -26.02 -8.42
CA TYR A 277 5.29 -25.52 -8.54
C TYR A 277 5.29 -24.25 -9.41
N SER A 278 5.79 -23.13 -8.88
CA SER A 278 5.77 -21.88 -9.61
C SER A 278 6.98 -21.75 -10.54
N VAL A 279 6.72 -21.44 -11.79
CA VAL A 279 7.68 -21.06 -12.83
C VAL A 279 7.25 -19.69 -13.36
N SER A 280 7.71 -18.63 -12.69
CA SER A 280 7.18 -17.29 -12.91
C SER A 280 8.28 -16.23 -12.98
N GLN A 281 8.01 -15.18 -13.76
CA GLN A 281 8.90 -14.04 -13.95
C GLN A 281 9.24 -13.35 -12.62
N ASN A 282 10.40 -12.69 -12.59
CA ASN A 282 10.82 -11.83 -11.48
C ASN A 282 9.96 -10.55 -11.40
N ASP A 283 9.93 -9.91 -10.24
CA ASP A 283 9.09 -8.73 -9.94
C ASP A 283 9.67 -7.43 -10.52
N TRP A 284 9.94 -7.43 -11.80
CA TRP A 284 10.32 -6.23 -12.56
C TRP A 284 10.12 -6.45 -14.06
N GLY A 285 10.25 -5.36 -14.83
CA GLY A 285 10.25 -5.38 -16.28
C GLY A 285 11.47 -6.10 -16.87
N ASN A 286 12.08 -5.53 -17.90
CA ASN A 286 13.27 -6.09 -18.57
C ASN A 286 13.08 -7.50 -19.16
N TYR A 287 11.88 -7.79 -19.69
CA TYR A 287 11.67 -9.01 -20.48
C TYR A 287 12.56 -9.05 -21.73
N CYS A 288 12.85 -10.25 -22.21
CA CYS A 288 13.80 -10.44 -23.31
C CYS A 288 13.27 -9.93 -24.65
N GLN A 289 14.04 -9.06 -25.28
CA GLN A 289 13.80 -8.44 -26.60
C GLN A 289 14.72 -9.02 -27.70
N CYS A 290 15.28 -10.22 -27.50
CA CYS A 290 16.07 -10.86 -28.56
C CYS A 290 15.17 -11.22 -29.76
N PRO A 291 15.74 -11.38 -30.98
CA PRO A 291 14.93 -11.63 -32.18
C PRO A 291 13.88 -12.74 -32.02
N ASN A 292 14.26 -13.87 -31.41
CA ASN A 292 13.35 -15.01 -31.22
C ASN A 292 12.21 -14.69 -30.24
N CYS A 293 12.51 -14.08 -29.09
CA CYS A 293 11.48 -13.69 -28.12
C CYS A 293 10.56 -12.63 -28.72
N SER A 294 11.09 -11.64 -29.42
CA SER A 294 10.29 -10.57 -30.06
C SER A 294 9.41 -11.11 -31.20
N ALA A 295 9.93 -11.99 -32.04
CA ALA A 295 9.16 -12.63 -33.12
C ALA A 295 7.99 -13.45 -32.56
N LEU A 296 8.23 -14.21 -31.47
CA LEU A 296 7.19 -15.02 -30.83
C LEU A 296 6.15 -14.13 -30.13
N ALA A 297 6.57 -13.07 -29.46
CA ALA A 297 5.68 -12.10 -28.85
C ALA A 297 4.81 -11.38 -29.90
N ALA A 298 5.37 -10.99 -31.02
CA ALA A 298 4.64 -10.40 -32.14
C ALA A 298 3.61 -11.36 -32.76
N LYS A 299 3.99 -12.64 -32.97
CA LYS A 299 3.08 -13.68 -33.44
C LYS A 299 1.88 -13.84 -32.52
N GLU A 300 2.11 -13.89 -31.24
CA GLU A 300 1.09 -14.07 -30.19
C GLU A 300 0.38 -12.77 -29.78
N GLY A 301 0.83 -11.62 -30.26
CA GLY A 301 0.27 -10.31 -29.91
C GLY A 301 0.45 -9.92 -28.43
N SER A 302 1.31 -10.64 -27.70
CA SER A 302 1.51 -10.46 -26.27
C SER A 302 2.87 -11.01 -25.82
N GLN A 303 3.47 -10.36 -24.82
CA GLN A 303 4.64 -10.87 -24.11
C GLN A 303 4.35 -12.14 -23.28
N ALA A 304 3.09 -12.45 -23.02
CA ALA A 304 2.70 -13.75 -22.46
C ALA A 304 2.96 -14.91 -23.43
N GLY A 305 3.04 -14.68 -24.76
CA GLY A 305 3.35 -15.69 -25.75
C GLY A 305 4.63 -16.48 -25.44
N PRO A 306 5.80 -15.83 -25.44
CA PRO A 306 7.07 -16.47 -25.04
C PRO A 306 6.99 -17.17 -23.66
N LEU A 307 6.31 -16.57 -22.69
CA LEU A 307 6.18 -17.13 -21.35
C LEU A 307 5.39 -18.44 -21.36
N ILE A 308 4.26 -18.49 -22.02
CA ILE A 308 3.43 -19.70 -22.08
C ILE A 308 4.13 -20.79 -22.88
N HIS A 309 4.81 -20.49 -23.98
CA HIS A 309 5.62 -21.46 -24.70
C HIS A 309 6.70 -22.10 -23.81
N PHE A 310 7.40 -21.29 -23.02
CA PHE A 310 8.42 -21.74 -22.07
C PHE A 310 7.83 -22.63 -20.98
N VAL A 311 6.75 -22.18 -20.35
CA VAL A 311 6.08 -22.93 -19.27
C VAL A 311 5.50 -24.24 -19.79
N ASN A 312 4.90 -24.23 -20.96
CA ASN A 312 4.35 -25.45 -21.61
C ASN A 312 5.45 -26.50 -21.87
N ALA A 313 6.63 -26.08 -22.31
CA ALA A 313 7.73 -27.04 -22.53
C ALA A 313 8.15 -27.73 -21.23
N ILE A 314 8.12 -27.04 -20.10
CA ILE A 314 8.38 -27.60 -18.78
C ILE A 314 7.20 -28.46 -18.32
N ALA A 315 5.98 -28.00 -18.45
CA ALA A 315 4.78 -28.70 -18.01
C ALA A 315 4.58 -30.04 -18.73
N ARG A 316 4.81 -30.09 -20.06
CA ARG A 316 4.79 -31.35 -20.84
C ARG A 316 5.84 -32.35 -20.38
N ASP A 317 7.04 -31.88 -20.03
CA ASP A 317 8.10 -32.74 -19.52
C ASP A 317 7.75 -33.33 -18.16
N ILE A 318 7.23 -32.52 -17.24
CA ILE A 318 6.83 -32.93 -15.90
C ILE A 318 5.63 -33.89 -15.94
N ALA A 319 4.64 -33.64 -16.81
CA ALA A 319 3.44 -34.49 -16.91
C ALA A 319 3.70 -35.97 -17.25
N ARG A 320 4.87 -36.28 -17.84
CA ARG A 320 5.25 -37.66 -18.17
C ARG A 320 5.40 -38.56 -16.93
N ASP A 321 5.97 -38.01 -15.86
CA ASP A 321 6.31 -38.74 -14.64
C ASP A 321 5.48 -38.31 -13.44
N HIS A 322 4.91 -37.08 -13.49
CA HIS A 322 4.17 -36.45 -12.42
C HIS A 322 2.89 -35.77 -12.94
N PRO A 323 1.91 -36.57 -13.44
CA PRO A 323 0.67 -36.03 -14.05
C PRO A 323 -0.23 -35.30 -13.04
N ASP A 324 -0.04 -35.53 -11.74
CA ASP A 324 -0.74 -34.90 -10.63
C ASP A 324 -0.19 -33.51 -10.26
N LYS A 325 1.00 -33.15 -10.78
CA LYS A 325 1.65 -31.87 -10.43
C LYS A 325 1.26 -30.76 -11.40
N ILE A 326 1.05 -29.57 -10.83
CA ILE A 326 0.65 -28.35 -11.53
C ILE A 326 1.85 -27.42 -11.65
N ILE A 327 2.10 -26.88 -12.82
CA ILE A 327 3.10 -25.82 -13.07
C ILE A 327 2.35 -24.49 -13.14
N SER A 328 2.62 -23.60 -12.19
CA SER A 328 1.97 -22.28 -12.15
C SER A 328 2.88 -21.20 -12.71
N THR A 329 2.28 -20.26 -13.44
CA THR A 329 2.95 -19.04 -13.89
C THR A 329 2.08 -17.82 -13.67
N LEU A 330 2.64 -16.62 -13.83
CA LEU A 330 1.93 -15.35 -13.66
C LEU A 330 1.53 -14.75 -15.02
N ALA A 331 0.33 -14.19 -15.05
CA ALA A 331 -0.07 -13.17 -16.02
C ALA A 331 -0.06 -11.81 -15.28
N TYR A 332 1.08 -11.12 -15.29
CA TYR A 332 1.39 -10.01 -14.40
C TYR A 332 2.15 -8.90 -15.14
N GLN A 333 1.73 -7.66 -14.99
CA GLN A 333 2.34 -6.51 -15.65
C GLN A 333 2.53 -6.75 -17.17
N TRP A 334 3.77 -6.89 -17.64
CA TRP A 334 4.10 -7.04 -19.05
C TRP A 334 3.56 -8.33 -19.70
N SER A 335 3.21 -9.35 -18.92
CA SER A 335 2.62 -10.60 -19.39
C SER A 335 1.11 -10.74 -19.08
N ARG A 336 0.43 -9.68 -18.60
CA ARG A 336 -0.98 -9.73 -18.19
C ARG A 336 -1.92 -10.01 -19.37
N THR A 337 -1.69 -9.37 -20.51
CA THR A 337 -2.51 -9.58 -21.72
C THR A 337 -2.34 -11.00 -22.25
N PRO A 338 -3.44 -11.73 -22.48
CA PRO A 338 -3.38 -13.12 -23.00
C PRO A 338 -2.78 -13.20 -24.39
N PRO A 339 -2.10 -14.31 -24.74
CA PRO A 339 -1.61 -14.55 -26.10
C PRO A 339 -2.76 -14.85 -27.06
N ARG A 340 -2.50 -14.74 -28.37
CA ARG A 340 -3.53 -14.93 -29.42
C ARG A 340 -3.91 -16.39 -29.58
N SER A 341 -2.95 -17.30 -29.59
CA SER A 341 -3.17 -18.68 -30.06
C SER A 341 -2.59 -19.76 -29.14
N VAL A 342 -1.45 -19.51 -28.47
CA VAL A 342 -0.85 -20.52 -27.62
C VAL A 342 -1.71 -20.77 -26.38
N ARG A 343 -2.10 -22.05 -26.21
CA ARG A 343 -2.87 -22.49 -25.04
C ARG A 343 -1.93 -23.04 -23.95
N PRO A 344 -2.16 -22.73 -22.67
CA PRO A 344 -1.53 -23.44 -21.57
C PRO A 344 -1.84 -24.96 -21.61
N GLU A 345 -0.85 -25.78 -21.28
CA GLU A 345 -1.04 -27.23 -21.13
C GLU A 345 -2.05 -27.55 -20.01
N PRO A 346 -2.71 -28.74 -20.04
CA PRO A 346 -3.72 -29.09 -19.03
C PRO A 346 -3.25 -29.01 -17.58
N ASN A 347 -1.96 -29.27 -17.32
CA ASN A 347 -1.35 -29.15 -16.01
C ASN A 347 -0.69 -27.77 -15.74
N VAL A 348 -0.99 -26.76 -16.55
CA VAL A 348 -0.56 -25.37 -16.32
C VAL A 348 -1.66 -24.58 -15.64
N CYS A 349 -1.30 -23.89 -14.57
CA CYS A 349 -2.12 -22.89 -13.90
C CYS A 349 -1.60 -21.49 -14.20
N VAL A 350 -2.40 -20.65 -14.85
CA VAL A 350 -2.09 -19.24 -15.05
C VAL A 350 -2.72 -18.45 -13.90
N ARG A 351 -1.91 -17.62 -13.21
CA ARG A 351 -2.36 -16.76 -12.12
C ARG A 351 -2.35 -15.32 -12.61
N LEU A 352 -3.54 -14.78 -12.88
CA LEU A 352 -3.76 -13.42 -13.40
C LEU A 352 -3.83 -12.43 -12.24
N CYS A 353 -3.06 -11.34 -12.33
CA CYS A 353 -2.89 -10.35 -11.27
C CYS A 353 -3.65 -9.05 -11.56
N THR A 354 -4.22 -8.40 -10.52
CA THR A 354 -5.03 -7.19 -10.60
C THR A 354 -4.27 -5.91 -10.24
N ILE A 355 -2.95 -5.95 -10.06
CA ILE A 355 -2.14 -4.88 -9.44
C ILE A 355 -2.38 -3.47 -10.01
N GLU A 356 -2.70 -3.33 -11.30
CA GLU A 356 -2.91 -2.04 -11.95
C GLU A 356 -4.35 -1.52 -11.86
N CYS A 357 -5.25 -2.30 -11.23
CA CYS A 357 -6.68 -1.99 -11.18
C CYS A 357 -7.00 -0.87 -10.16
N ASP A 358 -8.18 -0.30 -10.31
CA ASP A 358 -8.86 0.44 -9.28
C ASP A 358 -9.58 -0.54 -8.35
N PHE A 359 -9.45 -0.32 -7.04
CA PHE A 359 -10.01 -1.17 -6.00
C PHE A 359 -11.19 -0.54 -5.25
N ALA A 360 -11.63 0.66 -5.67
CA ALA A 360 -12.81 1.33 -5.12
C ALA A 360 -14.12 0.76 -5.66
N HIS A 361 -14.10 0.26 -6.90
CA HIS A 361 -15.31 -0.17 -7.63
C HIS A 361 -15.16 -1.59 -8.14
N PRO A 362 -16.28 -2.35 -8.24
CA PRO A 362 -16.25 -3.69 -8.81
C PRO A 362 -15.64 -3.70 -10.20
N LEU A 363 -14.73 -4.62 -10.47
CA LEU A 363 -13.96 -4.70 -11.72
C LEU A 363 -14.83 -4.70 -12.97
N GLU A 364 -15.98 -5.39 -12.92
CA GLU A 364 -16.89 -5.54 -14.08
C GLU A 364 -17.60 -4.23 -14.47
N THR A 365 -17.91 -3.38 -13.51
CA THR A 365 -18.70 -2.15 -13.70
C THR A 365 -17.88 -0.87 -13.63
N SER A 366 -16.65 -0.94 -13.17
CA SER A 366 -15.75 0.22 -13.04
C SER A 366 -15.48 0.91 -14.37
N THR A 367 -15.49 2.24 -14.34
CA THR A 367 -15.12 3.08 -15.50
C THR A 367 -13.61 3.21 -15.68
N HIS A 368 -12.81 2.78 -14.71
CA HIS A 368 -11.36 2.89 -14.74
C HIS A 368 -10.76 2.11 -15.93
N PRO A 369 -9.86 2.72 -16.73
CA PRO A 369 -9.33 2.07 -17.94
C PRO A 369 -8.64 0.72 -17.66
N GLN A 370 -7.92 0.59 -16.56
CA GLN A 370 -7.24 -0.67 -16.21
C GLN A 370 -8.22 -1.77 -15.81
N ASN A 371 -9.35 -1.44 -15.15
CA ASN A 371 -10.39 -2.41 -14.84
C ASN A 371 -11.06 -2.91 -16.12
N ARG A 372 -11.40 -2.00 -17.05
CA ARG A 372 -11.93 -2.37 -18.37
C ARG A 372 -10.98 -3.28 -19.15
N LYS A 373 -9.67 -2.97 -19.11
CA LYS A 373 -8.67 -3.83 -19.73
C LYS A 373 -8.56 -5.19 -19.02
N PHE A 374 -8.61 -5.22 -17.70
CA PHE A 374 -8.60 -6.46 -16.92
C PHE A 374 -9.81 -7.35 -17.26
N VAL A 375 -11.00 -6.76 -17.43
CA VAL A 375 -12.20 -7.50 -17.90
C VAL A 375 -11.98 -8.17 -19.26
N GLN A 376 -11.24 -7.54 -20.17
CA GLN A 376 -10.86 -8.14 -21.44
C GLN A 376 -9.82 -9.25 -21.26
N ASP A 377 -8.81 -9.00 -20.41
CA ASP A 377 -7.73 -9.94 -20.14
C ASP A 377 -8.26 -11.25 -19.52
N ILE A 378 -9.11 -11.17 -18.48
CA ILE A 378 -9.69 -12.37 -17.85
C ILE A 378 -10.56 -13.20 -18.81
N LYS A 379 -11.38 -12.54 -19.62
CA LYS A 379 -12.18 -13.19 -20.67
C LYS A 379 -11.29 -13.88 -21.71
N GLY A 380 -10.17 -13.23 -22.05
CA GLY A 380 -9.17 -13.80 -22.96
C GLY A 380 -8.48 -15.03 -22.37
N TRP A 381 -8.01 -14.94 -21.14
CA TRP A 381 -7.39 -16.07 -20.44
C TRP A 381 -8.35 -17.24 -20.22
N ASN A 382 -9.61 -16.99 -19.85
CA ASN A 382 -10.62 -18.04 -19.67
C ASN A 382 -10.83 -18.87 -20.94
N ARG A 383 -10.74 -18.28 -22.14
CA ARG A 383 -10.84 -19.01 -23.42
C ARG A 383 -9.64 -19.92 -23.71
N LEU A 384 -8.49 -19.64 -23.06
CA LEU A 384 -7.23 -20.34 -23.34
C LEU A 384 -6.89 -21.37 -22.26
N CYS A 385 -7.23 -21.09 -21.00
CA CYS A 385 -6.79 -21.85 -19.84
C CYS A 385 -7.81 -22.87 -19.39
N ASN A 386 -7.34 -24.08 -19.02
CA ASN A 386 -8.16 -25.05 -18.27
C ASN A 386 -8.17 -24.74 -16.77
N ARG A 387 -7.15 -24.05 -16.27
CA ARG A 387 -7.00 -23.67 -14.86
C ARG A 387 -6.49 -22.24 -14.77
N LEU A 388 -7.41 -21.32 -14.45
CA LEU A 388 -7.15 -19.91 -14.23
C LEU A 388 -7.31 -19.61 -12.75
N TYR A 389 -6.29 -19.00 -12.13
CA TYR A 389 -6.33 -18.45 -10.78
C TYR A 389 -6.21 -16.94 -10.85
N ILE A 390 -6.65 -16.26 -9.79
CA ILE A 390 -6.45 -14.83 -9.60
C ILE A 390 -5.50 -14.59 -8.42
N TRP A 391 -4.67 -13.57 -8.58
CA TRP A 391 -3.95 -12.89 -7.52
C TRP A 391 -4.54 -11.50 -7.41
N ASP A 392 -5.39 -11.31 -6.42
CA ASP A 392 -6.02 -10.02 -6.15
C ASP A 392 -5.30 -9.28 -5.03
N TYR A 393 -5.41 -7.95 -5.02
CA TYR A 393 -4.78 -7.05 -4.06
C TYR A 393 -5.87 -6.34 -3.26
N ILE A 394 -5.85 -6.46 -1.93
CA ILE A 394 -6.98 -6.06 -1.10
C ILE A 394 -6.64 -5.07 0.01
N ILE A 395 -5.43 -4.53 0.01
CA ILE A 395 -4.97 -3.50 0.94
C ILE A 395 -4.12 -2.43 0.23
N ASP A 396 -3.84 -1.35 0.96
CA ASP A 396 -2.78 -0.41 0.58
C ASP A 396 -1.43 -0.86 1.14
N TYR A 397 -0.48 -1.20 0.27
CA TYR A 397 0.86 -1.67 0.66
C TYR A 397 1.78 -0.54 1.12
N ARG A 398 1.49 0.69 0.69
CA ARG A 398 2.25 1.87 1.10
C ARG A 398 1.80 2.40 2.46
N HIS A 399 0.54 2.16 2.85
CA HIS A 399 -0.09 2.66 4.05
C HIS A 399 -1.04 1.62 4.65
N SER A 400 -0.53 0.43 5.00
CA SER A 400 -1.35 -0.74 5.38
C SER A 400 -2.24 -0.53 6.62
N VAL A 401 -1.97 0.51 7.39
CA VAL A 401 -2.79 0.91 8.54
C VAL A 401 -3.87 1.92 8.16
N MET A 402 -3.77 2.60 7.01
CA MET A 402 -4.69 3.65 6.57
C MET A 402 -6.07 3.10 6.23
N PRO A 403 -7.19 3.85 6.42
CA PRO A 403 -8.50 3.44 5.93
C PRO A 403 -8.47 3.16 4.42
N TRP A 404 -9.03 2.04 4.00
CA TRP A 404 -9.05 1.64 2.60
C TRP A 404 -10.42 1.09 2.20
N PRO A 405 -11.32 1.92 1.62
CA PRO A 405 -12.74 1.62 1.47
C PRO A 405 -13.03 0.70 0.29
N ASN A 406 -12.77 -0.61 0.43
CA ASN A 406 -13.02 -1.62 -0.61
C ASN A 406 -13.83 -2.84 -0.14
N LEU A 407 -14.45 -2.80 1.03
CA LEU A 407 -15.19 -3.97 1.55
C LEU A 407 -16.32 -4.42 0.62
N TYR A 408 -16.98 -3.47 -0.04
CA TYR A 408 -18.14 -3.75 -0.91
C TYR A 408 -17.74 -4.23 -2.32
N VAL A 409 -16.46 -4.24 -2.68
CA VAL A 409 -16.01 -4.78 -3.98
C VAL A 409 -15.58 -6.24 -3.89
N LEU A 410 -15.29 -6.76 -2.68
CA LEU A 410 -14.79 -8.12 -2.50
C LEU A 410 -15.75 -9.17 -3.08
N LYS A 411 -17.02 -9.16 -2.66
CA LYS A 411 -18.01 -10.12 -3.15
C LYS A 411 -18.24 -10.01 -4.67
N PRO A 412 -18.59 -8.85 -5.24
CA PRO A 412 -18.84 -8.76 -6.68
C PRO A 412 -17.62 -9.13 -7.52
N ASN A 413 -16.40 -8.87 -7.06
CA ASN A 413 -15.18 -9.30 -7.74
C ASN A 413 -15.01 -10.82 -7.68
N ILE A 414 -15.21 -11.46 -6.53
CA ILE A 414 -15.15 -12.93 -6.40
C ILE A 414 -16.20 -13.60 -7.31
N GLN A 415 -17.43 -13.09 -7.33
CA GLN A 415 -18.49 -13.56 -8.23
C GLN A 415 -18.09 -13.39 -9.71
N PHE A 416 -17.54 -12.24 -10.06
CA PHE A 416 -17.05 -11.97 -11.41
C PHE A 416 -15.92 -12.92 -11.81
N PHE A 417 -14.97 -13.23 -10.94
CA PHE A 417 -13.90 -14.20 -11.20
C PHE A 417 -14.47 -15.59 -11.45
N ILE A 418 -15.38 -16.06 -10.60
CA ILE A 418 -16.02 -17.37 -10.75
C ILE A 418 -16.81 -17.48 -12.06
N ARG A 419 -17.60 -16.46 -12.41
CA ARG A 419 -18.33 -16.43 -13.71
C ARG A 419 -17.39 -16.44 -14.92
N ASN A 420 -16.14 -16.01 -14.77
CA ASN A 420 -15.12 -16.06 -15.79
C ASN A 420 -14.19 -17.29 -15.68
N GLY A 421 -14.67 -18.38 -15.07
CA GLY A 421 -13.97 -19.67 -15.08
C GLY A 421 -12.78 -19.80 -14.13
N VAL A 422 -12.61 -18.86 -13.22
CA VAL A 422 -11.55 -18.91 -12.19
C VAL A 422 -11.80 -20.08 -11.24
N LYS A 423 -10.74 -20.85 -10.97
CA LYS A 423 -10.76 -22.04 -10.09
C LYS A 423 -10.04 -21.83 -8.79
N GLY A 424 -9.27 -20.75 -8.64
CA GLY A 424 -8.55 -20.48 -7.42
C GLY A 424 -8.30 -18.99 -7.22
N LEU A 425 -8.26 -18.56 -5.96
CA LEU A 425 -8.13 -17.17 -5.60
C LEU A 425 -7.13 -17.00 -4.46
N TYR A 426 -6.20 -16.07 -4.65
CA TYR A 426 -5.31 -15.57 -3.62
C TYR A 426 -5.56 -14.07 -3.44
N GLU A 427 -6.15 -13.74 -2.30
CA GLU A 427 -6.37 -12.37 -1.82
C GLU A 427 -5.14 -11.94 -1.05
N GLU A 428 -4.22 -11.25 -1.72
CA GLU A 428 -3.01 -10.74 -1.10
C GLU A 428 -3.35 -9.63 -0.12
N ALA A 429 -2.89 -9.80 1.12
CA ALA A 429 -3.28 -8.99 2.25
C ALA A 429 -2.06 -8.49 3.05
N CYS A 430 -2.27 -7.96 4.24
CA CYS A 430 -1.20 -7.55 5.13
C CYS A 430 -0.54 -8.74 5.82
N TYR A 431 0.41 -9.38 5.14
CA TYR A 431 1.12 -10.56 5.65
C TYR A 431 2.27 -10.23 6.62
N PHE A 432 2.72 -8.99 6.65
CA PHE A 432 3.96 -8.57 7.30
C PHE A 432 3.76 -8.02 8.73
N THR A 433 2.50 -7.74 9.14
CA THR A 433 2.18 -7.25 10.49
C THR A 433 0.75 -7.59 10.90
N LYS A 434 0.46 -7.54 12.21
CA LYS A 434 -0.89 -7.45 12.77
C LYS A 434 -1.34 -5.99 12.82
N GLY A 435 -2.64 -5.75 13.10
CA GLY A 435 -3.19 -4.42 13.31
C GLY A 435 -3.30 -3.55 12.05
N SER A 436 -3.27 -4.14 10.85
CA SER A 436 -3.65 -3.43 9.63
C SER A 436 -5.16 -3.16 9.61
N GLU A 437 -5.59 -2.25 8.74
CA GLU A 437 -6.97 -1.78 8.71
C GLU A 437 -7.99 -2.92 8.55
N PHE A 438 -8.81 -3.13 9.58
CA PHE A 438 -9.85 -4.17 9.67
C PHE A 438 -9.40 -5.59 9.22
N ALA A 439 -8.16 -5.98 9.51
CA ALA A 439 -7.58 -7.25 9.06
C ALA A 439 -8.48 -8.45 9.36
N GLU A 440 -9.04 -8.53 10.58
CA GLU A 440 -9.87 -9.63 11.05
C GLU A 440 -11.21 -9.68 10.31
N LEU A 441 -11.90 -8.54 10.18
CA LEU A 441 -13.14 -8.40 9.43
C LEU A 441 -12.96 -8.79 7.96
N ARG A 442 -11.92 -8.25 7.32
CA ARG A 442 -11.58 -8.56 5.92
C ARG A 442 -11.33 -10.04 5.71
N THR A 443 -10.50 -10.63 6.57
CA THR A 443 -10.18 -12.06 6.50
C THR A 443 -11.45 -12.92 6.59
N TRP A 444 -12.36 -12.57 7.48
CA TRP A 444 -13.60 -13.34 7.68
C TRP A 444 -14.56 -13.18 6.50
N ILE A 445 -14.78 -11.96 5.99
CA ILE A 445 -15.61 -11.72 4.78
C ILE A 445 -15.06 -12.50 3.58
N ILE A 446 -13.74 -12.42 3.35
CA ILE A 446 -13.07 -13.12 2.25
C ILE A 446 -13.28 -14.63 2.38
N ALA A 447 -13.10 -15.19 3.56
CA ALA A 447 -13.33 -16.62 3.79
C ALA A 447 -14.78 -17.03 3.47
N LYS A 448 -15.76 -16.25 3.92
CA LYS A 448 -17.19 -16.50 3.64
C LYS A 448 -17.51 -16.44 2.15
N THR A 449 -17.04 -15.39 1.47
CA THR A 449 -17.33 -15.17 0.04
C THR A 449 -16.57 -16.12 -0.90
N MET A 450 -15.35 -16.54 -0.55
CA MET A 450 -14.64 -17.57 -1.31
C MET A 450 -15.27 -18.96 -1.15
N TRP A 451 -15.90 -19.25 0.00
CA TRP A 451 -16.64 -20.50 0.20
C TRP A 451 -18.00 -20.42 -0.47
N ASN A 452 -18.80 -19.41 -0.15
CA ASN A 452 -20.12 -19.17 -0.72
C ASN A 452 -20.14 -17.77 -1.37
N PRO A 453 -20.01 -17.65 -2.70
CA PRO A 453 -19.96 -16.36 -3.40
C PRO A 453 -21.28 -15.57 -3.30
N ASP A 454 -22.37 -16.19 -2.87
CA ASP A 454 -23.66 -15.53 -2.67
C ASP A 454 -23.86 -15.04 -1.23
N TYR A 455 -22.88 -15.25 -0.34
CA TYR A 455 -22.97 -14.77 1.05
C TYR A 455 -23.16 -13.25 1.08
N ASP A 456 -24.15 -12.78 1.83
CA ASP A 456 -24.48 -11.37 1.91
C ASP A 456 -23.40 -10.58 2.65
N THR A 457 -22.83 -9.56 2.01
CA THR A 457 -21.72 -8.76 2.56
C THR A 457 -22.16 -7.92 3.75
N ASP A 458 -23.35 -7.29 3.69
CA ASP A 458 -23.85 -6.47 4.79
C ASP A 458 -24.16 -7.35 6.02
N LYS A 459 -24.78 -8.49 5.77
CA LYS A 459 -25.02 -9.50 6.83
C LYS A 459 -23.68 -9.96 7.43
N ALA A 460 -22.67 -10.25 6.61
CA ALA A 460 -21.34 -10.64 7.09
C ALA A 460 -20.71 -9.56 7.97
N ILE A 461 -20.75 -8.30 7.54
CA ILE A 461 -20.25 -7.18 8.33
C ILE A 461 -20.98 -7.08 9.66
N ASP A 462 -22.32 -7.09 9.66
CA ASP A 462 -23.13 -6.93 10.86
C ASP A 462 -22.94 -8.07 11.86
N GLU A 463 -22.88 -9.33 11.38
CA GLU A 463 -22.59 -10.50 12.23
C GLU A 463 -21.19 -10.38 12.88
N PHE A 464 -20.18 -10.00 12.11
CA PHE A 464 -18.82 -9.81 12.63
C PHE A 464 -18.80 -8.69 13.66
N LEU A 465 -19.36 -7.52 13.33
CA LEU A 465 -19.34 -6.37 14.22
C LEU A 465 -20.06 -6.66 15.54
N ALA A 466 -21.22 -7.30 15.49
CA ALA A 466 -21.97 -7.66 16.69
C ALA A 466 -21.19 -8.63 17.58
N GLY A 467 -20.58 -9.66 17.00
CA GLY A 467 -19.84 -10.68 17.76
C GLY A 467 -18.45 -10.24 18.23
N TYR A 468 -17.79 -9.34 17.50
CA TYR A 468 -16.41 -8.94 17.78
C TYR A 468 -16.31 -7.63 18.57
N TYR A 469 -17.17 -6.64 18.27
CA TYR A 469 -17.16 -5.32 18.91
C TYR A 469 -18.32 -5.10 19.90
N GLY A 470 -19.30 -6.03 19.97
CA GLY A 470 -20.42 -5.96 20.93
C GLY A 470 -21.14 -4.60 20.90
N PRO A 471 -21.27 -3.92 22.07
CA PRO A 471 -21.96 -2.61 22.14
C PRO A 471 -21.34 -1.50 21.28
N ALA A 472 -20.09 -1.62 20.83
CA ALA A 472 -19.46 -0.66 19.95
C ALA A 472 -19.83 -0.86 18.47
N ALA A 473 -20.42 -2.00 18.10
CA ALA A 473 -20.75 -2.36 16.72
C ALA A 473 -21.49 -1.26 15.92
N PRO A 474 -22.53 -0.57 16.43
CA PRO A 474 -23.23 0.45 15.67
C PRO A 474 -22.34 1.64 15.27
N PHE A 475 -21.38 2.01 16.11
CA PHE A 475 -20.47 3.12 15.84
C PHE A 475 -19.42 2.72 14.79
N ILE A 476 -18.88 1.49 14.89
CA ILE A 476 -17.95 0.95 13.89
C ILE A 476 -18.65 0.77 12.54
N ARG A 477 -19.92 0.33 12.50
CA ARG A 477 -20.71 0.25 11.27
C ARG A 477 -20.85 1.63 10.60
N ARG A 478 -21.18 2.65 11.38
CA ARG A 478 -21.28 4.02 10.87
C ARG A 478 -19.93 4.54 10.34
N TYR A 479 -18.83 4.20 11.01
CA TYR A 479 -17.48 4.53 10.53
C TYR A 479 -17.17 3.85 9.20
N ILE A 480 -17.47 2.55 9.05
CA ILE A 480 -17.31 1.85 7.77
C ILE A 480 -18.09 2.55 6.67
N ASN A 481 -19.37 2.88 6.91
CA ASN A 481 -20.21 3.57 5.94
C ASN A 481 -19.66 4.96 5.60
N LEU A 482 -19.16 5.70 6.60
CA LEU A 482 -18.56 7.03 6.42
C LEU A 482 -17.36 6.98 5.46
N MET A 483 -16.46 6.00 5.62
CA MET A 483 -15.28 5.86 4.76
C MET A 483 -15.62 5.36 3.36
N HIS A 484 -16.64 4.51 3.21
CA HIS A 484 -17.04 3.96 1.91
C HIS A 484 -17.93 4.90 1.09
N LYS A 485 -18.73 5.76 1.74
CA LYS A 485 -19.69 6.64 1.05
C LYS A 485 -19.06 7.46 -0.07
N PRO A 486 -17.91 8.15 0.08
CA PRO A 486 -17.34 8.94 -1.01
C PRO A 486 -16.99 8.13 -2.26
N VAL A 487 -16.46 6.90 -2.10
CA VAL A 487 -16.13 6.04 -3.24
C VAL A 487 -17.35 5.37 -3.87
N LEU A 488 -18.42 5.17 -3.10
CA LEU A 488 -19.68 4.64 -3.62
C LEU A 488 -20.49 5.70 -4.40
N ASP A 489 -20.39 6.95 -3.97
CA ASP A 489 -21.11 8.07 -4.57
C ASP A 489 -20.43 8.61 -5.85
N ASP A 490 -19.09 8.51 -5.94
CA ASP A 490 -18.32 9.02 -7.08
C ASP A 490 -17.65 7.89 -7.88
N PRO A 491 -18.17 7.52 -9.06
CA PRO A 491 -17.62 6.47 -9.89
C PRO A 491 -16.23 6.78 -10.48
N ASN A 492 -15.71 7.99 -10.26
CA ASN A 492 -14.38 8.41 -10.69
C ASN A 492 -13.39 8.60 -9.55
N LEU A 493 -13.79 8.34 -8.31
CA LEU A 493 -12.91 8.36 -7.16
C LEU A 493 -12.19 7.00 -7.03
N TYR A 494 -11.10 6.84 -7.73
CA TYR A 494 -10.32 5.59 -7.77
C TYR A 494 -9.37 5.46 -6.58
N ILE A 495 -9.13 4.21 -6.13
CA ILE A 495 -8.10 3.87 -5.15
C ILE A 495 -7.15 2.82 -5.68
N HIS A 496 -5.88 2.96 -5.35
CA HIS A 496 -4.81 2.06 -5.74
C HIS A 496 -4.09 1.52 -4.50
N ILE A 497 -3.35 0.46 -4.66
CA ILE A 497 -2.54 -0.15 -3.59
C ILE A 497 -1.42 0.76 -3.03
N TRP A 498 -1.29 1.98 -3.53
CA TRP A 498 -0.35 3.02 -3.07
C TRP A 498 -1.03 4.36 -2.86
N THR A 499 -2.32 4.38 -2.55
CA THR A 499 -3.09 5.59 -2.27
C THR A 499 -2.51 6.30 -1.04
N GLY A 500 -2.35 7.63 -1.13
CA GLY A 500 -1.77 8.43 -0.04
C GLY A 500 -2.79 8.87 1.02
N PRO A 501 -2.30 9.35 2.17
CA PRO A 501 -3.18 9.83 3.24
C PRO A 501 -3.99 11.08 2.85
N ASP A 502 -3.67 11.75 1.73
CA ASP A 502 -4.42 12.93 1.21
C ASP A 502 -5.58 12.53 0.28
N ALA A 503 -5.95 11.26 0.23
CA ALA A 503 -7.05 10.75 -0.60
C ALA A 503 -8.36 11.49 -0.30
N PRO A 504 -9.20 11.81 -1.33
CA PRO A 504 -10.41 12.63 -1.17
C PRO A 504 -11.43 12.07 -0.16
N TYR A 505 -11.55 10.73 -0.03
CA TYR A 505 -12.45 10.12 0.95
C TYR A 505 -12.02 10.36 2.41
N LEU A 506 -10.79 10.81 2.64
CA LEU A 506 -10.24 11.18 3.94
C LEU A 506 -10.37 12.71 4.17
N SER A 507 -11.46 13.35 3.77
CA SER A 507 -11.67 14.78 4.02
C SER A 507 -11.55 15.13 5.52
N GLU A 508 -11.25 16.38 5.84
CA GLU A 508 -11.15 16.85 7.24
C GLU A 508 -12.47 16.62 8.01
N GLU A 509 -13.59 16.75 7.31
CA GLU A 509 -14.92 16.47 7.86
C GLU A 509 -15.09 14.99 8.21
N ASN A 510 -14.72 14.09 7.27
CA ASN A 510 -14.81 12.64 7.50
C ASN A 510 -13.88 12.19 8.62
N ILE A 511 -12.66 12.73 8.71
CA ILE A 511 -11.72 12.42 9.80
C ILE A 511 -12.29 12.86 11.15
N ARG A 512 -12.88 14.07 11.24
CA ARG A 512 -13.49 14.57 12.46
C ARG A 512 -14.68 13.70 12.89
N ALA A 513 -15.59 13.42 11.95
CA ALA A 513 -16.73 12.53 12.23
C ALA A 513 -16.30 11.11 12.67
N ALA A 514 -15.21 10.59 12.08
CA ALA A 514 -14.64 9.31 12.48
C ALA A 514 -14.09 9.34 13.90
N VAL A 515 -13.39 10.41 14.30
CA VAL A 515 -12.90 10.58 15.68
C VAL A 515 -14.08 10.55 16.67
N GLU A 516 -15.15 11.28 16.40
CA GLU A 516 -16.36 11.32 17.26
C GLU A 516 -17.02 9.93 17.37
N LEU A 517 -17.08 9.17 16.28
CA LEU A 517 -17.60 7.81 16.28
C LEU A 517 -16.74 6.87 17.14
N PHE A 518 -15.42 6.98 17.06
CA PHE A 518 -14.53 6.16 17.89
C PHE A 518 -14.58 6.57 19.37
N ASP A 519 -14.76 7.86 19.70
CA ASP A 519 -14.95 8.30 21.08
C ASP A 519 -16.23 7.68 21.67
N GLN A 520 -17.33 7.63 20.91
CA GLN A 520 -18.57 6.96 21.30
C GLN A 520 -18.39 5.44 21.44
N ALA A 521 -17.67 4.81 20.50
CA ALA A 521 -17.38 3.38 20.50
C ALA A 521 -16.54 2.97 21.73
N GLU A 522 -15.44 3.67 22.02
CA GLU A 522 -14.59 3.43 23.20
C GLU A 522 -15.40 3.58 24.50
N LYS A 523 -16.25 4.62 24.59
CA LYS A 523 -17.13 4.85 25.75
C LYS A 523 -18.14 3.73 25.95
N ALA A 524 -18.75 3.20 24.87
CA ALA A 524 -19.74 2.14 24.94
C ALA A 524 -19.17 0.83 25.52
N VAL A 525 -17.87 0.60 25.37
CA VAL A 525 -17.18 -0.63 25.82
C VAL A 525 -16.12 -0.39 26.89
N ALA A 526 -16.14 0.76 27.56
CA ALA A 526 -15.11 1.17 28.52
C ALA A 526 -14.87 0.17 29.67
N LYS A 527 -15.89 -0.64 30.00
CA LYS A 527 -15.82 -1.64 31.09
C LYS A 527 -15.32 -3.02 30.62
N ASP A 528 -15.21 -3.23 29.31
CA ASP A 528 -14.70 -4.47 28.72
C ASP A 528 -13.31 -4.23 28.12
N PRO A 529 -12.21 -4.58 28.80
CA PRO A 529 -10.87 -4.28 28.35
C PRO A 529 -10.45 -5.03 27.08
N VAL A 530 -11.12 -6.15 26.74
CA VAL A 530 -10.87 -6.93 25.52
C VAL A 530 -11.52 -6.23 24.34
N VAL A 531 -12.79 -5.90 24.45
CA VAL A 531 -13.52 -5.22 23.36
C VAL A 531 -13.02 -3.79 23.19
N LEU A 532 -12.68 -3.09 24.28
CA LEU A 532 -12.08 -1.76 24.22
C LEU A 532 -10.78 -1.78 23.42
N HIS A 533 -9.91 -2.78 23.63
CA HIS A 533 -8.69 -2.90 22.85
C HIS A 533 -8.98 -3.12 21.35
N ARG A 534 -9.94 -3.95 21.00
CA ARG A 534 -10.38 -4.15 19.61
C ARG A 534 -10.84 -2.84 18.95
N VAL A 535 -11.62 -2.04 19.67
CA VAL A 535 -12.06 -0.71 19.21
C VAL A 535 -10.87 0.24 19.03
N GLN A 536 -9.90 0.22 19.96
CA GLN A 536 -8.69 1.03 19.86
C GLN A 536 -7.83 0.63 18.65
N VAL A 537 -7.72 -0.66 18.34
CA VAL A 537 -7.06 -1.16 17.13
C VAL A 537 -7.79 -0.66 15.87
N ALA A 538 -9.13 -0.74 15.84
CA ALA A 538 -9.93 -0.22 14.74
C ALA A 538 -9.79 1.31 14.54
N ARG A 539 -9.39 2.06 15.58
CA ARG A 539 -9.11 3.51 15.55
C ARG A 539 -7.73 3.84 14.98
N LEU A 540 -6.76 2.91 15.00
CA LEU A 540 -5.40 3.16 14.50
C LEU A 540 -5.36 3.82 13.12
N PRO A 541 -6.19 3.43 12.13
CA PRO A 541 -6.23 4.06 10.82
C PRO A 541 -6.44 5.57 10.84
N ILE A 542 -7.37 6.05 11.65
CA ILE A 542 -7.67 7.49 11.76
C ILE A 542 -6.53 8.23 12.47
N MET A 543 -5.99 7.67 13.55
CA MET A 543 -4.82 8.25 14.22
C MET A 543 -3.61 8.31 13.28
N TYR A 544 -3.40 7.28 12.48
CA TYR A 544 -2.33 7.26 11.47
C TYR A 544 -2.45 8.41 10.47
N VAL A 545 -3.65 8.64 9.91
CA VAL A 545 -3.91 9.73 8.95
C VAL A 545 -3.66 11.09 9.61
N GLN A 546 -4.18 11.30 10.82
CA GLN A 546 -3.96 12.55 11.57
C GLN A 546 -2.46 12.82 11.79
N ILE A 547 -1.69 11.81 12.18
CA ILE A 547 -0.25 11.92 12.39
C ILE A 547 0.49 12.15 11.06
N ALA A 548 0.13 11.40 10.01
CA ALA A 548 0.77 11.49 8.70
C ALA A 548 0.55 12.85 8.02
N ARG A 549 -0.62 13.46 8.24
CA ARG A 549 -0.98 14.80 7.72
C ARG A 549 -0.55 15.93 8.64
N SER A 550 -0.03 15.64 9.83
CA SER A 550 0.36 16.71 10.76
C SER A 550 1.41 17.60 10.11
N GLU A 551 1.08 18.88 10.00
CA GLU A 551 1.99 19.88 9.45
C GLU A 551 3.26 20.01 10.30
N ARG A 552 4.39 20.02 9.62
CA ARG A 552 5.66 20.38 10.23
C ARG A 552 5.77 21.90 10.22
N LEU A 553 5.74 22.50 11.38
CA LEU A 553 5.85 23.93 11.53
C LEU A 553 7.32 24.30 11.77
N TYR A 554 7.84 25.25 11.00
CA TYR A 554 9.14 25.84 11.29
C TYR A 554 8.90 27.19 11.98
N ARG A 555 9.59 27.43 13.09
CA ARG A 555 9.60 28.74 13.77
C ARG A 555 11.00 29.31 13.78
N GLU A 556 11.08 30.62 13.56
CA GLU A 556 12.35 31.36 13.59
C GLU A 556 12.87 31.47 15.01
N ALA A 557 14.09 30.99 15.26
CA ALA A 557 14.93 31.22 16.42
C ALA A 557 16.12 32.12 16.03
N PRO A 558 16.92 32.60 16.99
CA PRO A 558 18.02 33.51 16.68
C PRO A 558 18.99 33.03 15.62
N ASP A 559 19.28 31.72 15.57
CA ASP A 559 20.30 31.10 14.72
C ASP A 559 19.77 30.01 13.77
N ALA A 560 18.46 29.67 13.85
CA ALA A 560 17.89 28.60 13.06
C ALA A 560 16.37 28.78 12.88
N LEU A 561 15.84 28.12 11.82
CA LEU A 561 14.44 27.70 11.80
C LEU A 561 14.36 26.35 12.50
N VAL A 562 13.56 26.25 13.54
CA VAL A 562 13.36 25.04 14.33
C VAL A 562 12.03 24.41 13.95
N GLU A 563 12.09 23.16 13.51
CA GLU A 563 10.90 22.35 13.26
C GLU A 563 10.18 22.09 14.57
N MET A 564 8.90 22.40 14.62
CA MET A 564 8.03 22.17 15.77
C MET A 564 6.80 21.39 15.32
N ARG A 565 6.19 20.68 16.26
CA ARG A 565 4.90 20.02 16.08
C ARG A 565 3.89 20.53 17.09
N PRO A 566 2.59 20.51 16.75
CA PRO A 566 1.56 20.73 17.76
C PRO A 566 1.65 19.68 18.87
N GLU A 567 1.61 20.10 20.13
CA GLU A 567 1.67 19.20 21.31
C GLU A 567 0.59 18.11 21.28
N ALA A 568 -0.58 18.42 20.74
CA ALA A 568 -1.67 17.46 20.54
C ALA A 568 -1.27 16.27 19.65
N ILE A 569 -0.34 16.46 18.71
CA ILE A 569 0.13 15.38 17.83
C ILE A 569 1.07 14.44 18.58
N ASP A 570 1.92 14.95 19.48
CA ASP A 570 2.81 14.09 20.27
C ASP A 570 2.00 13.18 21.20
N ALA A 571 0.96 13.70 21.86
CA ALA A 571 0.02 12.88 22.64
C ALA A 571 -0.70 11.82 21.79
N LEU A 572 -1.07 12.16 20.54
CA LEU A 572 -1.68 11.21 19.60
C LEU A 572 -0.71 10.11 19.18
N VAL A 573 0.57 10.45 18.94
CA VAL A 573 1.64 9.48 18.63
C VAL A 573 1.84 8.51 19.80
N ASP A 574 1.82 9.00 21.04
CA ASP A 574 1.93 8.15 22.23
C ASP A 574 0.75 7.18 22.36
N LYS A 575 -0.49 7.67 22.13
CA LYS A 575 -1.70 6.82 22.11
C LYS A 575 -1.60 5.76 21.00
N PHE A 576 -1.21 6.17 19.80
CA PHE A 576 -1.02 5.25 18.66
C PHE A 576 0.00 4.17 18.97
N GLU A 577 1.20 4.54 19.43
CA GLU A 577 2.26 3.58 19.75
C GLU A 577 1.83 2.56 20.80
N LYS A 578 1.19 3.02 21.88
CA LYS A 578 0.71 2.14 22.96
C LYS A 578 -0.24 1.06 22.43
N VAL A 579 -1.21 1.44 21.59
CA VAL A 579 -2.18 0.51 21.01
C VAL A 579 -1.51 -0.39 19.97
N ALA A 580 -0.71 0.18 19.07
CA ALA A 580 0.00 -0.54 18.02
C ALA A 580 0.91 -1.66 18.59
N ARG A 581 1.71 -1.34 19.60
CA ARG A 581 2.60 -2.32 20.25
C ARG A 581 1.82 -3.42 20.97
N ARG A 582 0.75 -3.07 21.66
CA ARG A 582 -0.12 -4.06 22.33
C ARG A 582 -0.73 -5.04 21.36
N GLU A 583 -1.13 -4.58 20.16
CA GLU A 583 -1.67 -5.43 19.09
C GLU A 583 -0.59 -6.28 18.40
N GLY A 584 0.65 -5.86 18.47
CA GLY A 584 1.75 -6.50 17.74
C GLY A 584 1.92 -5.95 16.31
N LEU A 585 1.54 -4.70 16.08
CA LEU A 585 1.87 -3.98 14.86
C LEU A 585 3.37 -3.70 14.83
N THR A 586 4.05 -4.22 13.82
CA THR A 586 5.50 -4.10 13.66
C THR A 586 5.89 -3.25 12.45
N MET A 587 4.98 -3.14 11.48
CA MET A 587 5.22 -2.41 10.24
C MET A 587 3.97 -1.65 9.80
N ILE A 588 4.15 -0.45 9.25
CA ILE A 588 3.09 0.41 8.70
C ILE A 588 3.00 0.32 7.17
N ARG A 589 3.96 -0.33 6.52
CA ARG A 589 4.03 -0.57 5.07
C ARG A 589 4.92 -1.77 4.78
N GLU A 590 4.82 -2.32 3.57
CA GLU A 590 5.53 -3.54 3.17
C GLU A 590 7.07 -3.43 3.21
N HIS A 591 7.65 -2.27 2.95
CA HIS A 591 9.09 -2.06 2.87
C HIS A 591 9.76 -2.00 4.24
N ARG A 592 10.53 -3.04 4.64
CA ARG A 592 11.19 -3.14 5.97
C ARG A 592 12.01 -1.92 6.34
N ALA A 593 12.85 -1.41 5.44
CA ALA A 593 13.74 -0.28 5.75
C ALA A 593 13.00 1.03 6.08
N SER A 594 11.79 1.25 5.54
CA SER A 594 10.98 2.46 5.75
C SER A 594 9.62 2.18 6.39
N GLY A 595 9.23 0.91 6.48
CA GLY A 595 7.93 0.46 6.99
C GLY A 595 7.95 0.02 8.44
N ASP A 596 9.12 -0.25 9.00
CA ASP A 596 9.29 -0.62 10.41
C ASP A 596 8.68 0.44 11.33
N LEU A 597 7.89 0.00 12.31
CA LEU A 597 7.17 0.87 13.23
C LEU A 597 8.12 1.81 13.98
N ASP A 598 9.27 1.30 14.47
CA ASP A 598 10.22 2.12 15.22
C ASP A 598 10.90 3.15 14.32
N VAL A 599 11.16 2.80 13.05
CA VAL A 599 11.69 3.75 12.06
C VAL A 599 10.68 4.86 11.82
N TRP A 600 9.41 4.52 11.65
CA TRP A 600 8.36 5.50 11.44
C TRP A 600 8.14 6.38 12.69
N LEU A 601 8.06 5.78 13.88
CA LEU A 601 7.91 6.52 15.14
C LEU A 601 9.08 7.49 15.36
N ARG A 602 10.34 7.07 15.09
CA ARG A 602 11.47 8.00 15.12
C ARG A 602 11.32 9.13 14.11
N SER A 603 10.81 8.85 12.90
CA SER A 603 10.59 9.89 11.89
C SER A 603 9.52 10.89 12.28
N VAL A 604 8.51 10.46 13.04
CA VAL A 604 7.44 11.33 13.56
C VAL A 604 7.78 12.00 14.90
N ARG A 605 8.64 11.42 15.73
CA ARG A 605 9.08 11.97 17.03
C ARG A 605 10.45 12.64 17.00
N GLY A 606 11.20 12.52 15.92
CA GLY A 606 12.59 12.98 15.84
C GLY A 606 12.72 14.44 16.28
N PRO A 607 13.89 14.83 16.84
CA PRO A 607 14.14 16.22 17.18
C PRO A 607 13.87 17.05 15.95
N GLY A 608 13.11 18.14 16.13
CA GLY A 608 12.76 19.04 15.05
C GLY A 608 14.01 19.45 14.30
N LYS A 609 13.99 19.35 12.96
CA LYS A 609 15.13 19.77 12.13
C LYS A 609 15.45 21.21 12.45
N LYS A 610 16.73 21.50 12.66
CA LYS A 610 17.23 22.87 12.73
C LYS A 610 17.83 23.22 11.38
N ILE A 611 17.26 24.24 10.73
CA ILE A 611 17.81 24.82 9.51
C ILE A 611 18.60 26.06 9.92
N PRO A 612 19.94 26.07 9.81
CA PRO A 612 20.77 27.21 10.22
C PRO A 612 20.38 28.47 9.45
N ILE A 613 20.31 29.57 10.16
CA ILE A 613 20.15 30.94 9.61
C ILE A 613 21.46 31.67 9.74
N VAL A 614 21.97 32.21 8.63
CA VAL A 614 23.09 33.18 8.65
C VAL A 614 22.54 34.56 8.40
N ARG A 615 22.90 35.48 9.25
CA ARG A 615 22.46 36.87 9.15
C ARG A 615 23.59 37.79 8.71
N LEU A 616 23.28 38.70 7.79
CA LEU A 616 24.12 39.86 7.45
C LEU A 616 23.30 41.12 7.72
N GLU A 617 23.94 42.14 8.24
CA GLU A 617 23.29 43.42 8.53
C GLU A 617 24.15 44.62 8.07
N SER A 618 23.48 45.63 7.55
CA SER A 618 24.00 46.98 7.38
C SER A 618 23.08 47.95 8.12
N PRO A 619 23.43 49.26 8.20
CA PRO A 619 22.54 50.26 8.80
C PRO A 619 21.14 50.31 8.15
N LYS A 620 20.99 49.87 6.91
CA LYS A 620 19.77 49.97 6.10
C LYS A 620 19.08 48.65 5.82
N LEU A 621 19.82 47.55 5.76
CA LEU A 621 19.28 46.20 5.41
C LEU A 621 19.66 45.17 6.44
N LYS A 622 18.77 44.17 6.58
CA LYS A 622 19.03 42.95 7.32
C LYS A 622 18.62 41.72 6.45
N LEU A 623 19.56 40.83 6.25
CA LEU A 623 19.34 39.57 5.52
C LEU A 623 19.33 38.38 6.46
N ALA A 624 18.49 37.40 6.14
CA ALA A 624 18.57 36.03 6.68
C ALA A 624 18.73 35.05 5.52
N ILE A 625 19.76 34.24 5.58
CA ILE A 625 20.11 33.25 4.55
C ILE A 625 20.02 31.85 5.13
N LEU A 626 19.49 30.91 4.38
CA LEU A 626 19.39 29.48 4.72
C LEU A 626 20.41 28.68 3.89
N PRO A 627 21.67 28.51 4.36
CA PRO A 627 22.69 27.85 3.56
C PRO A 627 22.32 26.43 3.15
N THR A 628 21.70 25.66 4.04
CA THR A 628 21.36 24.24 3.81
C THR A 628 20.09 24.03 2.97
N VAL A 629 19.42 25.12 2.54
CA VAL A 629 18.23 25.11 1.69
C VAL A 629 18.46 26.02 0.47
N GLY A 630 19.24 25.57 -0.50
CA GLY A 630 19.53 26.28 -1.73
C GLY A 630 20.32 27.59 -1.52
N GLY A 631 21.00 27.75 -0.38
CA GLY A 631 21.64 29.04 -0.05
C GLY A 631 20.66 30.22 -0.06
N ARG A 632 19.36 29.97 0.05
CA ARG A 632 18.25 30.91 -0.13
C ARG A 632 18.39 32.17 0.70
N ILE A 633 18.26 33.37 0.08
CA ILE A 633 18.02 34.58 0.86
C ILE A 633 16.54 34.54 1.25
N TRP A 634 16.29 34.15 2.49
CA TRP A 634 14.93 33.87 2.98
C TRP A 634 14.22 35.12 3.45
N ARG A 635 14.98 36.14 3.99
CA ARG A 635 14.47 37.45 4.35
C ARG A 635 15.38 38.57 3.84
N LEU A 636 14.76 39.65 3.42
CA LEU A 636 15.40 40.91 3.10
C LEU A 636 14.61 42.05 3.75
N VAL A 637 15.00 42.46 4.96
CA VAL A 637 14.27 43.50 5.71
C VAL A 637 14.90 44.84 5.45
N HIS A 638 14.09 45.81 4.97
CA HIS A 638 14.44 47.22 4.92
C HIS A 638 14.28 47.84 6.30
N LYS A 639 15.38 48.05 7.06
CA LYS A 639 15.35 48.46 8.47
C LYS A 639 14.62 49.79 8.69
N PRO A 640 14.77 50.85 7.83
CA PRO A 640 14.06 52.12 8.06
C PRO A 640 12.53 52.02 8.00
N SER A 641 11.96 51.07 7.28
CA SER A 641 10.50 50.84 7.20
C SER A 641 10.01 49.63 7.99
N GLY A 642 10.92 48.77 8.41
CA GLY A 642 10.59 47.49 9.06
C GLY A 642 10.02 46.43 8.12
N HIS A 643 9.83 46.70 6.80
CA HIS A 643 9.24 45.77 5.85
C HIS A 643 10.22 44.66 5.43
N ASP A 644 9.72 43.40 5.41
CA ASP A 644 10.36 42.32 4.71
C ASP A 644 9.96 42.38 3.23
N ILE A 645 10.94 42.56 2.37
CA ILE A 645 10.73 42.79 0.94
C ILE A 645 10.46 41.47 0.17
N LEU A 646 10.95 40.36 0.73
CA LEU A 646 10.78 39.05 0.11
C LEU A 646 9.54 38.33 0.66
N LYS A 647 8.80 37.72 -0.24
CA LYS A 647 7.64 36.90 0.10
C LYS A 647 8.10 35.65 0.86
N ARG A 648 7.50 35.44 2.02
CA ARG A 648 7.62 34.23 2.81
C ARG A 648 6.28 33.51 2.84
N TYR A 649 6.32 32.23 2.70
CA TYR A 649 5.12 31.40 2.80
C TYR A 649 4.98 30.84 4.21
N ARG A 650 3.72 30.77 4.64
CA ARG A 650 3.35 30.20 5.94
C ARG A 650 2.26 29.15 5.76
N THR A 651 2.29 28.16 6.64
CA THR A 651 1.20 27.18 6.74
C THR A 651 -0.03 27.83 7.39
N LYS A 652 -1.17 27.14 7.32
CA LYS A 652 -2.42 27.58 8.00
C LYS A 652 -2.24 27.78 9.51
N ASN A 653 -1.26 27.09 10.13
CA ASN A 653 -0.95 27.17 11.57
C ASN A 653 0.22 28.14 11.87
N ASP A 654 0.46 29.09 11.00
CA ASP A 654 1.50 30.14 11.13
C ASP A 654 2.95 29.60 11.23
N GLY A 655 3.19 28.40 10.71
CA GLY A 655 4.54 27.84 10.56
C GLY A 655 5.22 28.33 9.29
N GLU A 656 6.54 28.61 9.35
CA GLU A 656 7.32 29.04 8.18
C GLU A 656 7.56 27.88 7.20
N VAL A 657 7.55 28.18 5.89
CA VAL A 657 7.87 27.22 4.83
C VAL A 657 9.25 27.55 4.22
N PRO A 658 10.34 26.94 4.71
CA PRO A 658 11.69 27.33 4.35
C PRO A 658 12.08 26.99 2.90
N THR A 659 11.29 26.17 2.22
CA THR A 659 11.56 25.72 0.84
C THR A 659 10.86 26.58 -0.22
N GLU A 660 10.09 27.61 0.18
CA GLU A 660 9.33 28.44 -0.75
C GLU A 660 9.54 29.93 -0.49
N GLY A 661 9.46 30.72 -1.57
CA GLY A 661 9.67 32.18 -1.52
C GLY A 661 11.12 32.60 -1.29
N GLY A 662 11.32 33.87 -1.00
CA GLY A 662 12.65 34.43 -0.86
C GLY A 662 13.36 34.68 -2.21
N TYR A 663 14.69 34.60 -2.22
CA TYR A 663 15.50 34.69 -3.40
C TYR A 663 16.18 33.36 -3.69
N GLU A 664 15.86 32.80 -4.84
CA GLU A 664 16.30 31.48 -5.29
C GLU A 664 17.14 31.59 -6.57
N GLU A 665 17.99 30.57 -6.84
CA GLU A 665 18.78 30.46 -8.05
C GLU A 665 18.76 29.02 -8.56
N TYR A 666 18.77 28.89 -9.89
CA TYR A 666 18.78 27.62 -10.57
C TYR A 666 19.90 27.59 -11.63
N SER A 667 20.37 26.36 -11.92
CA SER A 667 21.41 26.12 -12.93
C SER A 667 20.89 25.80 -14.33
N GLN A 668 19.57 25.83 -14.51
CA GLN A 668 18.88 25.59 -15.78
C GLN A 668 17.61 26.45 -15.89
N THR A 669 16.97 26.47 -17.06
CA THR A 669 15.77 27.26 -17.31
C THR A 669 14.51 26.76 -16.61
N ALA A 670 14.43 25.45 -16.33
CA ALA A 670 13.28 24.86 -15.68
C ALA A 670 13.13 25.32 -14.22
N TYR A 671 11.88 25.52 -13.78
CA TYR A 671 11.57 25.86 -12.39
C TYR A 671 12.02 24.72 -11.46
N ARG A 672 12.61 25.09 -10.33
CA ARG A 672 13.18 24.16 -9.33
C ARG A 672 14.25 23.19 -9.92
N SER A 673 14.96 23.60 -10.95
CA SER A 673 16.14 22.86 -11.43
C SER A 673 17.28 22.92 -10.39
N PRO A 674 18.35 22.08 -10.53
CA PRO A 674 19.44 22.04 -9.56
C PRO A 674 20.02 23.41 -9.22
N GLY A 675 20.26 23.66 -7.94
CA GLY A 675 20.54 24.96 -7.30
C GLY A 675 19.46 25.38 -6.32
N TRP A 676 18.22 24.87 -6.49
CA TRP A 676 17.04 25.27 -5.76
C TRP A 676 17.07 24.99 -4.25
N ASN A 677 17.48 23.78 -3.82
CA ASN A 677 17.47 23.41 -2.41
C ASN A 677 18.63 22.49 -1.98
N GLU A 678 19.67 22.38 -2.78
CA GLU A 678 20.90 21.71 -2.39
C GLU A 678 21.56 22.45 -1.22
N PRO A 679 22.25 21.75 -0.32
CA PRO A 679 22.99 22.39 0.75
C PRO A 679 24.23 23.12 0.20
N TYR A 680 24.33 24.41 0.53
CA TYR A 680 25.48 25.25 0.20
C TYR A 680 26.40 25.37 1.43
N ARG A 681 27.69 25.26 1.23
CA ARG A 681 28.69 25.54 2.26
C ARG A 681 29.12 27.00 2.22
N ILE A 682 29.42 27.58 3.37
CA ILE A 682 29.99 28.92 3.47
C ILE A 682 31.48 28.81 3.16
N THR A 683 31.94 29.54 2.16
CA THR A 683 33.36 29.56 1.74
C THR A 683 34.10 30.78 2.26
N ALA A 684 33.40 31.90 2.43
CA ALA A 684 33.95 33.13 3.05
C ALA A 684 32.81 33.94 3.71
N ARG A 685 33.17 34.72 4.72
CA ARG A 685 32.24 35.62 5.40
C ARG A 685 33.01 36.82 5.97
N THR A 686 32.42 37.99 5.79
CA THR A 686 32.86 39.23 6.45
C THR A 686 31.65 39.83 7.17
N GLU A 687 31.80 41.03 7.74
CA GLU A 687 30.71 41.74 8.40
C GLU A 687 29.53 42.00 7.44
N ASN A 688 29.82 42.39 6.20
CA ASN A 688 28.82 42.77 5.20
C ASN A 688 28.76 41.86 3.95
N SER A 689 29.45 40.76 3.94
CA SER A 689 29.41 39.82 2.78
C SER A 689 29.48 38.37 3.19
N ILE A 690 28.90 37.48 2.34
CA ILE A 690 28.98 36.03 2.46
C ILE A 690 29.17 35.41 1.08
N ALA A 691 30.05 34.41 1.01
CA ALA A 691 30.22 33.57 -0.16
C ALA A 691 29.78 32.13 0.15
N LEU A 692 28.97 31.57 -0.74
CA LEU A 692 28.39 30.24 -0.64
C LEU A 692 28.76 29.40 -1.86
N GLU A 693 28.90 28.11 -1.69
CA GLU A 693 29.18 27.16 -2.79
C GLU A 693 28.38 25.86 -2.63
N ALA A 694 27.88 25.34 -3.75
CA ALA A 694 27.24 24.01 -3.81
C ALA A 694 27.72 23.22 -5.04
N ASN A 695 27.87 21.90 -4.83
CA ASN A 695 27.95 20.93 -5.92
C ASN A 695 26.53 20.48 -6.23
N LEU A 696 26.08 20.70 -7.47
CA LEU A 696 24.72 20.47 -7.88
C LEU A 696 24.51 19.04 -8.37
N LYS A 697 23.27 18.53 -8.30
CA LYS A 697 22.89 17.17 -8.74
C LYS A 697 23.17 16.91 -10.23
N ASN A 698 23.22 17.95 -11.05
CA ASN A 698 23.55 17.85 -12.47
C ASN A 698 25.06 17.90 -12.76
N GLY A 699 25.90 17.87 -11.73
CA GLY A 699 27.37 17.86 -11.86
C GLY A 699 28.00 19.23 -11.98
N LEU A 700 27.24 20.32 -12.07
CA LEU A 700 27.76 21.70 -12.07
C LEU A 700 28.08 22.13 -10.63
N ARG A 701 28.90 23.15 -10.51
CA ARG A 701 29.20 23.84 -9.25
C ARG A 701 28.70 25.29 -9.33
N LEU A 702 27.89 25.69 -8.33
CA LEU A 702 27.39 27.04 -8.19
C LEU A 702 28.10 27.74 -7.02
N THR A 703 28.60 28.92 -7.26
CA THR A 703 29.14 29.82 -6.23
C THR A 703 28.33 31.12 -6.24
N ARG A 704 28.02 31.65 -5.06
CA ARG A 704 27.31 32.91 -4.91
C ARG A 704 27.97 33.78 -3.84
N LYS A 705 28.29 35.03 -4.19
CA LYS A 705 28.72 36.03 -3.24
C LYS A 705 27.62 37.07 -3.10
N THR A 706 27.21 37.34 -1.87
CA THR A 706 26.23 38.36 -1.55
C THR A 706 26.91 39.44 -0.69
N THR A 707 26.80 40.69 -1.09
CA THR A 707 27.47 41.83 -0.43
C THR A 707 26.44 42.93 -0.12
N LEU A 708 26.39 43.41 1.13
CA LEU A 708 25.60 44.56 1.54
C LEU A 708 26.39 45.85 1.39
N ASP A 709 25.77 46.88 0.84
CA ASP A 709 26.33 48.23 0.84
C ASP A 709 26.27 48.79 2.29
N PRO A 710 27.39 49.31 2.80
CA PRO A 710 27.44 49.82 4.16
C PRO A 710 26.69 51.16 4.36
N LYS A 711 26.35 51.88 3.28
CA LYS A 711 25.69 53.20 3.33
C LYS A 711 24.31 53.23 2.70
N ALA A 712 24.07 52.49 1.66
CA ALA A 712 22.79 52.40 0.93
C ALA A 712 21.96 51.16 1.33
N ALA A 713 20.64 51.20 1.06
CA ALA A 713 19.80 50.03 1.20
C ALA A 713 19.93 49.15 -0.07
N ARG A 714 21.13 48.66 -0.31
CA ARG A 714 21.51 47.95 -1.54
C ARG A 714 22.27 46.67 -1.20
N LEU A 715 22.00 45.62 -1.98
CA LEU A 715 22.79 44.37 -1.99
C LEU A 715 23.21 44.03 -3.41
N ALA A 716 24.43 43.50 -3.56
CA ALA A 716 24.94 42.94 -4.80
C ALA A 716 25.08 41.40 -4.65
N ILE A 717 24.62 40.66 -5.65
CA ILE A 717 24.68 39.20 -5.74
C ILE A 717 25.43 38.82 -7.00
N GLU A 718 26.55 38.13 -6.81
CA GLU A 718 27.43 37.63 -7.90
C GLU A 718 27.31 36.10 -7.92
N THR A 719 26.73 35.54 -8.99
CA THR A 719 26.50 34.10 -9.14
C THR A 719 27.34 33.58 -10.28
N THR A 720 28.10 32.53 -10.02
CA THR A 720 28.92 31.83 -11.02
C THR A 720 28.56 30.36 -11.04
N ILE A 721 28.31 29.79 -12.24
CA ILE A 721 28.16 28.36 -12.46
C ILE A 721 29.37 27.85 -13.22
N THR A 722 30.10 26.90 -12.68
CA THR A 722 31.30 26.29 -13.28
C THR A 722 31.00 24.83 -13.61
N ASN A 723 31.53 24.36 -14.75
CA ASN A 723 31.54 22.96 -15.11
C ASN A 723 32.83 22.27 -14.61
N PRO A 724 32.83 21.58 -13.46
CA PRO A 724 34.02 20.86 -12.98
C PRO A 724 34.16 19.46 -13.60
N THR A 725 33.21 19.03 -14.42
CA THR A 725 33.19 17.68 -14.99
C THR A 725 34.10 17.56 -16.20
N LYS A 726 34.39 16.34 -16.66
CA LYS A 726 35.20 16.07 -17.85
C LYS A 726 34.40 16.18 -19.17
N GLN A 727 33.10 16.40 -19.11
CA GLN A 727 32.18 16.47 -20.26
C GLN A 727 31.53 17.85 -20.34
N PRO A 728 31.27 18.38 -21.54
CA PRO A 728 30.52 19.62 -21.69
C PRO A 728 29.13 19.52 -21.07
N GLN A 729 28.73 20.52 -20.31
CA GLN A 729 27.44 20.61 -19.61
C GLN A 729 26.67 21.85 -20.07
N THR A 730 25.34 21.71 -20.21
CA THR A 730 24.48 22.86 -20.49
C THR A 730 24.10 23.56 -19.19
N ALA A 731 24.29 24.86 -19.13
CA ALA A 731 23.99 25.70 -17.98
C ALA A 731 23.20 26.95 -18.37
N CYS A 732 22.41 27.45 -17.44
CA CYS A 732 21.75 28.76 -17.48
C CYS A 732 21.59 29.23 -16.02
N ILE A 733 22.01 30.44 -15.69
CA ILE A 733 21.69 31.00 -14.37
C ILE A 733 20.30 31.61 -14.47
N ARG A 734 19.37 31.05 -13.71
CA ARG A 734 18.02 31.60 -13.49
C ARG A 734 17.95 32.16 -12.08
N VAL A 735 17.65 33.42 -11.96
CA VAL A 735 17.45 34.13 -10.69
C VAL A 735 15.95 34.32 -10.47
N HIS A 736 15.44 33.86 -9.32
CA HIS A 736 14.02 33.87 -9.03
C HIS A 736 13.73 34.56 -7.67
N PRO A 737 13.71 35.87 -7.61
CA PRO A 737 13.29 36.62 -6.42
C PRO A 737 11.77 36.64 -6.31
N SER A 738 11.23 36.29 -5.16
CA SER A 738 9.80 36.45 -4.86
C SER A 738 9.61 37.67 -3.96
N TYR A 739 9.01 38.72 -4.48
CA TYR A 739 8.74 39.93 -3.74
C TYR A 739 7.35 39.92 -3.11
N ASP A 740 7.22 40.44 -1.88
CA ASP A 740 5.94 40.56 -1.19
C ASP A 740 5.25 41.85 -1.64
N VAL A 741 4.09 41.70 -2.28
CA VAL A 741 3.28 42.79 -2.82
C VAL A 741 1.84 42.57 -2.36
N PRO A 742 1.45 43.02 -1.19
CA PRO A 742 0.17 42.70 -0.55
C PRO A 742 -1.07 43.14 -1.35
N ASP A 743 -0.94 44.19 -2.19
CA ASP A 743 -2.04 44.69 -3.01
C ASP A 743 -1.53 45.05 -4.42
N LEU A 744 -1.72 44.16 -5.38
CA LEU A 744 -1.34 44.36 -6.77
C LEU A 744 -2.12 45.51 -7.43
N LYS A 745 -3.29 45.92 -6.93
CA LYS A 745 -4.06 47.07 -7.44
C LYS A 745 -3.30 48.38 -7.33
N ARG A 746 -2.34 48.46 -6.43
CA ARG A 746 -1.53 49.65 -6.15
C ARG A 746 -0.09 49.52 -6.62
N ALA A 747 0.26 48.38 -7.21
CA ALA A 747 1.64 48.07 -7.63
C ALA A 747 1.88 48.37 -9.10
N PHE A 748 3.12 48.72 -9.41
CA PHE A 748 3.58 49.00 -10.77
C PHE A 748 4.95 48.38 -11.00
N VAL A 749 5.19 47.92 -12.27
CA VAL A 749 6.54 47.60 -12.76
C VAL A 749 6.93 48.66 -13.76
N ARG A 750 8.16 49.25 -13.59
CA ARG A 750 8.76 50.16 -14.56
C ARG A 750 9.92 49.46 -15.24
N ILE A 751 9.94 49.48 -16.56
CA ILE A 751 10.91 48.80 -17.40
C ILE A 751 11.71 49.89 -18.14
N LYS A 752 13.03 49.91 -17.94
CA LYS A 752 13.92 50.78 -18.70
C LYS A 752 14.08 50.20 -20.10
N ARG A 753 13.82 51.03 -21.12
CA ARG A 753 13.96 50.65 -22.52
C ARG A 753 15.36 51.04 -23.05
N LYS A 754 15.77 50.42 -24.17
CA LYS A 754 17.08 50.66 -24.83
C LYS A 754 17.33 52.14 -25.26
N ASP A 755 16.26 52.86 -25.57
CA ASP A 755 16.28 54.30 -25.88
C ASP A 755 16.39 55.18 -24.63
N GLY A 756 16.48 54.60 -23.45
CA GLY A 756 16.56 55.31 -22.19
C GLY A 756 15.20 55.69 -21.59
N SER A 757 14.11 55.51 -22.30
CA SER A 757 12.73 55.75 -21.78
C SER A 757 12.32 54.71 -20.74
N TRP A 758 11.24 55.03 -20.01
CA TRP A 758 10.63 54.17 -18.99
C TRP A 758 9.22 53.79 -19.37
N GLU A 759 8.96 52.53 -19.51
CA GLU A 759 7.60 52.00 -19.62
C GLU A 759 7.08 51.60 -18.22
N ALA A 760 5.85 52.06 -17.87
CA ALA A 760 5.20 51.68 -16.64
C ALA A 760 4.02 50.74 -16.92
N ARG A 761 3.96 49.62 -16.22
CA ARG A 761 2.90 48.63 -16.28
C ARG A 761 2.19 48.55 -14.92
N SER A 762 0.90 48.84 -14.89
CA SER A 762 0.08 48.60 -13.69
C SER A 762 -0.17 47.08 -13.55
N LEU A 763 -0.11 46.59 -12.33
CA LEU A 763 -0.40 45.18 -12.01
C LEU A 763 -1.86 44.96 -11.57
N ALA A 764 -2.68 46.00 -11.56
CA ALA A 764 -4.06 45.97 -11.06
C ALA A 764 -4.95 44.96 -11.80
N ALA A 765 -4.74 44.73 -13.09
CA ALA A 765 -5.51 43.77 -13.88
C ALA A 765 -5.30 42.31 -13.46
N ASP A 766 -4.21 42.00 -12.73
CA ASP A 766 -3.81 40.68 -12.32
C ASP A 766 -4.01 40.44 -10.82
N ALA A 767 -4.73 41.32 -10.13
CA ALA A 767 -4.94 41.26 -8.69
C ALA A 767 -5.67 40.01 -8.18
N GLU A 768 -6.40 39.29 -9.05
CA GLU A 768 -7.19 38.13 -8.69
C GLU A 768 -6.75 36.84 -9.46
N ARG A 769 -5.62 36.92 -10.18
CA ARG A 769 -5.15 35.82 -11.00
C ARG A 769 -3.60 35.72 -11.00
N GLU A 770 -3.09 34.59 -11.49
CA GLU A 770 -1.71 34.44 -11.90
C GLU A 770 -1.53 34.90 -13.36
N ALA A 771 -0.40 35.59 -13.65
CA ALA A 771 -0.06 36.05 -14.98
C ALA A 771 1.45 36.10 -15.18
N GLU A 772 1.91 35.93 -16.44
CA GLU A 772 3.31 35.92 -16.83
C GLU A 772 3.53 36.80 -18.09
N ASP A 773 4.57 37.62 -18.08
CA ASP A 773 5.06 38.34 -19.25
C ASP A 773 6.53 37.99 -19.48
N TRP A 774 6.83 37.40 -20.60
CA TRP A 774 8.19 37.13 -21.07
C TRP A 774 8.74 38.36 -21.82
N LEU A 775 9.92 38.84 -21.42
CA LEU A 775 10.58 40.00 -21.98
C LEU A 775 11.88 39.53 -22.64
N GLU A 776 11.93 39.58 -23.99
CA GLU A 776 13.02 39.08 -24.82
C GLU A 776 13.32 40.07 -25.94
N GLY A 777 14.50 40.01 -26.52
CA GLY A 777 14.89 40.82 -27.71
C GLY A 777 14.82 42.33 -27.41
N ASP A 778 13.91 43.05 -28.10
CA ASP A 778 13.75 44.52 -27.94
C ASP A 778 12.90 44.83 -26.69
N ASP A 779 12.15 43.88 -26.18
CA ASP A 779 11.39 44.07 -24.94
C ASP A 779 12.23 43.83 -23.68
N LEU A 780 13.46 43.34 -23.82
CA LEU A 780 14.34 43.14 -22.67
C LEU A 780 14.63 44.46 -21.94
N PRO A 781 14.55 44.54 -20.63
CA PRO A 781 14.93 45.73 -19.88
C PRO A 781 16.40 46.08 -20.10
N ALA A 782 16.69 47.38 -20.33
CA ALA A 782 18.05 47.90 -20.55
C ALA A 782 18.80 48.00 -19.20
N GLY A 783 19.17 46.85 -18.63
CA GLY A 783 19.96 46.70 -17.41
C GLY A 783 19.24 47.09 -16.11
N GLU A 784 18.03 47.58 -16.17
CA GLU A 784 17.26 47.98 -14.98
C GLU A 784 15.75 47.84 -15.19
N TRP A 785 15.07 47.32 -14.18
CA TRP A 785 13.63 47.41 -13.99
C TRP A 785 13.29 47.67 -12.51
N GLN A 786 12.12 48.18 -12.24
CA GLN A 786 11.73 48.63 -10.92
C GLN A 786 10.34 48.13 -10.57
N LEU A 787 10.14 47.68 -9.31
CA LEU A 787 8.85 47.25 -8.77
C LEU A 787 8.45 48.26 -7.66
N ASP A 788 7.42 49.04 -7.91
CA ASP A 788 6.70 49.73 -6.84
C ASP A 788 5.74 48.77 -6.17
N THR A 789 5.99 48.45 -4.91
CA THR A 789 5.25 47.45 -4.15
C THR A 789 3.86 47.94 -3.69
N GLY A 790 3.50 49.19 -3.95
CA GLY A 790 2.30 49.85 -3.43
C GLY A 790 2.33 50.12 -1.92
N THR A 791 3.42 49.80 -1.23
CA THR A 791 3.61 50.02 0.22
C THR A 791 4.45 51.26 0.54
N GLY A 792 4.79 52.04 -0.50
CA GLY A 792 5.69 53.19 -0.39
C GLY A 792 7.17 52.83 -0.48
N LEU A 793 7.48 51.64 -0.97
CA LEU A 793 8.83 51.16 -1.28
C LEU A 793 8.94 50.81 -2.75
N LEU A 794 10.10 51.15 -3.32
CA LEU A 794 10.51 50.87 -4.68
C LEU A 794 11.69 49.89 -4.64
N VAL A 795 11.51 48.71 -5.23
CA VAL A 795 12.57 47.73 -5.47
C VAL A 795 13.20 48.02 -6.82
N VAL A 796 14.46 48.40 -6.85
CA VAL A 796 15.22 48.61 -8.07
C VAL A 796 16.11 47.40 -8.30
N SER A 797 15.90 46.68 -9.41
CA SER A 797 16.64 45.50 -9.82
C SER A 797 17.54 45.88 -11.01
N ARG A 798 18.87 45.77 -10.83
CA ARG A 798 19.87 46.07 -11.87
C ARG A 798 20.69 44.84 -12.23
N PHE A 799 21.04 44.73 -13.47
CA PHE A 799 21.87 43.64 -14.01
C PHE A 799 22.71 44.12 -15.23
N LYS A 800 23.76 43.37 -15.57
CA LYS A 800 24.53 43.64 -16.79
C LYS A 800 23.74 43.06 -17.97
N GLU A 801 23.38 43.89 -18.97
CA GLU A 801 22.64 43.48 -20.16
C GLU A 801 23.33 42.35 -20.90
N SER A 802 24.66 42.35 -20.98
CA SER A 802 25.43 41.29 -21.64
C SER A 802 25.32 39.90 -21.00
N GLN A 803 24.89 39.84 -19.74
CA GLN A 803 24.73 38.61 -18.95
C GLN A 803 23.30 38.05 -18.96
N VAL A 804 22.30 38.82 -19.38
CA VAL A 804 20.87 38.43 -19.33
C VAL A 804 20.34 38.31 -20.77
N SER A 805 19.67 37.21 -21.09
CA SER A 805 19.07 36.97 -22.41
C SER A 805 17.57 37.12 -22.46
N ARG A 806 16.92 37.00 -21.32
CA ARG A 806 15.46 37.18 -21.13
C ARG A 806 15.13 37.45 -19.69
N CYS A 807 13.97 38.09 -19.48
CA CYS A 807 13.38 38.33 -18.17
C CYS A 807 11.96 37.76 -18.11
N LEU A 808 11.50 37.41 -16.94
CA LEU A 808 10.11 37.00 -16.70
C LEU A 808 9.51 37.83 -15.57
N LEU A 809 8.45 38.54 -15.87
CA LEU A 809 7.56 39.15 -14.91
C LEU A 809 6.43 38.18 -14.59
N ASN A 810 6.56 37.43 -13.50
CA ASN A 810 5.51 36.56 -13.00
C ASN A 810 4.83 37.20 -11.78
N ARG A 811 3.50 37.16 -11.72
CA ARG A 811 2.72 37.74 -10.63
C ARG A 811 1.53 36.88 -10.28
N ASP A 812 1.25 36.77 -8.99
CA ASP A 812 0.08 36.09 -8.44
C ASP A 812 -0.62 37.00 -7.45
N GLY A 813 -1.76 37.54 -7.86
CA GLY A 813 -2.52 38.52 -7.07
C GLY A 813 -3.19 37.89 -5.86
N LYS A 814 -3.54 36.61 -5.90
CA LYS A 814 -4.12 35.90 -4.75
C LYS A 814 -3.10 35.68 -3.65
N GLU A 815 -1.86 35.39 -4.05
CA GLU A 815 -0.76 35.19 -3.12
C GLU A 815 -0.05 36.49 -2.74
N GLY A 816 -0.33 37.60 -3.42
CA GLY A 816 0.36 38.88 -3.19
C GLY A 816 1.86 38.80 -3.52
N ARG A 817 2.20 38.16 -4.66
CA ARG A 817 3.56 37.86 -5.07
C ARG A 817 3.88 38.45 -6.44
N VAL A 818 5.07 39.01 -6.57
CA VAL A 818 5.64 39.43 -7.85
C VAL A 818 7.08 38.92 -7.96
N ASN A 819 7.42 38.26 -9.04
CA ASN A 819 8.77 37.82 -9.36
C ASN A 819 9.32 38.67 -10.52
N LEU A 820 10.52 39.23 -10.35
CA LEU A 820 11.31 39.87 -11.41
C LEU A 820 12.50 38.94 -11.73
N GLU A 821 12.27 37.94 -12.58
CA GLU A 821 13.26 36.91 -12.88
C GLU A 821 14.24 37.30 -13.95
N LEU A 822 15.50 36.91 -13.78
CA LEU A 822 16.58 37.07 -14.77
C LEU A 822 17.06 35.72 -15.24
N TYR A 823 17.25 35.57 -16.55
CA TYR A 823 17.81 34.38 -17.16
C TYR A 823 19.08 34.76 -17.94
N SER A 824 20.20 34.14 -17.60
CA SER A 824 21.39 34.23 -18.45
C SER A 824 21.16 33.55 -19.81
N ARG A 825 22.06 33.83 -20.78
CA ARG A 825 22.08 33.00 -21.98
C ARG A 825 22.35 31.53 -21.59
N GLN A 826 21.63 30.61 -22.23
CA GLN A 826 21.92 29.19 -22.10
C GLN A 826 23.25 28.90 -22.81
N ALA A 827 24.22 28.37 -22.10
CA ALA A 827 25.55 28.08 -22.59
C ALA A 827 25.92 26.60 -22.44
N ARG A 828 26.64 26.04 -23.38
CA ARG A 828 27.29 24.73 -23.28
C ARG A 828 28.71 24.92 -22.76
N LEU A 829 28.90 24.75 -21.46
CA LEU A 829 30.19 24.97 -20.81
C LEU A 829 31.11 23.77 -21.01
N ALA A 830 32.29 23.99 -21.58
CA ALA A 830 33.36 23.01 -21.62
C ALA A 830 33.92 22.76 -20.18
N PRO A 831 34.67 21.66 -19.95
CA PRO A 831 35.35 21.44 -18.67
C PRO A 831 36.13 22.66 -18.20
N GLY A 832 35.90 23.09 -16.96
CA GLY A 832 36.53 24.26 -16.34
C GLY A 832 35.92 25.61 -16.72
N GLN A 833 35.04 25.69 -17.70
CA GLN A 833 34.40 26.95 -18.09
C GLN A 833 33.30 27.36 -17.11
N SER A 834 33.05 28.67 -17.02
CA SER A 834 32.07 29.27 -16.11
C SER A 834 31.12 30.21 -16.86
N LEU A 835 29.96 30.39 -16.27
CA LEU A 835 28.92 31.35 -16.64
C LEU A 835 28.66 32.24 -15.43
N GLU A 836 28.52 33.56 -15.64
CA GLU A 836 28.36 34.51 -14.56
C GLU A 836 27.11 35.35 -14.76
N LEU A 837 26.49 35.77 -13.64
CA LEU A 837 25.40 36.73 -13.59
C LEU A 837 25.53 37.60 -12.31
N THR A 838 25.50 38.92 -12.53
CA THR A 838 25.49 39.91 -11.43
C THR A 838 24.10 40.52 -11.34
N HIS A 839 23.51 40.50 -10.14
CA HIS A 839 22.21 41.06 -9.82
C HIS A 839 22.36 42.02 -8.64
N GLU A 840 21.92 43.27 -8.79
CA GLU A 840 21.88 44.25 -7.74
C GLU A 840 20.44 44.58 -7.39
N ILE A 841 20.10 44.61 -6.09
CA ILE A 841 18.80 45.01 -5.55
C ILE A 841 18.99 46.18 -4.64
N GLU A 842 18.27 47.29 -4.92
CA GLU A 842 18.27 48.50 -4.08
C GLU A 842 16.84 48.84 -3.67
N ILE A 843 16.64 49.16 -2.40
CA ILE A 843 15.33 49.56 -1.84
C ILE A 843 15.32 51.06 -1.61
N THR A 844 14.39 51.74 -2.28
CA THR A 844 14.27 53.23 -2.22
C THR A 844 12.80 53.60 -1.98
N LYS A 845 12.54 54.89 -1.88
CA LYS A 845 11.17 55.41 -1.90
C LYS A 845 10.79 55.76 -3.36
N PRO A 846 9.54 55.54 -3.76
CA PRO A 846 9.07 56.01 -5.06
C PRO A 846 9.26 57.54 -5.15
N THR A 847 9.98 58.00 -6.16
CA THR A 847 10.02 59.42 -6.50
C THR A 847 8.65 59.83 -7.00
N LYS A 848 8.02 60.85 -6.42
CA LYS A 848 6.80 61.41 -7.00
C LYS A 848 7.07 61.71 -8.48
N ALA A 849 6.32 61.10 -9.36
CA ALA A 849 6.33 61.45 -10.78
C ALA A 849 6.04 62.97 -10.87
N LYS A 850 7.00 63.74 -11.43
CA LYS A 850 6.72 65.11 -11.88
C LYS A 850 5.80 65.09 -13.07
#